data_4c26521d1f0de7a62ffa8f74343a7067
#
_entry.id   4c26521d1f0de7a62ffa8f74343a7067
#
_cell.length_a   1.000
_cell.length_b   1.000
_cell.length_c   1.000
_cell.angle_alpha   90.00
_cell.angle_beta   90.00
_cell.angle_gamma   90.00
#
_symmetry.space_group_name_H-M   'P 1'
#
loop_
_entity.id
_entity.type
_entity.pdbx_description
1 polymer ?
#
loop_
_entity_poly.entity_id
_entity_poly.type
_entity_poly.pdbx_seq_one_letter_code
_entity_poly.pdbx_strand_id
1 'polypeptide(L)'
;MRVRRAVAVLLSTVLAGGVVASPAGAAPRSHGDGGLPGRHSLRAPVTDENFYFVMADRFDNGDPGNDRGGLGDDPLVSGFDPTRKGFYNGGDLAGLLRRIDYIRGLGTTSIWLTPSFKNKAVQLEDGPSAGYHGYWITDFTQIDPHLGTIAELRALVDAAHARGMKVYFDIITNHTADVIGYEEGARQPYVSKDVEPYRTAAGRPFDDRDYAGRPGFPPLDPEVSFPYTPVLDPAERTLKVPAWLNDVTLYHNRGDTTFVGENSLYGDFFGLDDLFTEHPRVVRGMIDIYKTWIADFGVDGFRIDTMKHVNDEFWQRFGPEVLRFARQHGKREFFMFGEVFDTTKSFTSHFTTRDRMQAVLDFPFQEAARDFASRGEPAGQLGQFFVDDDWYTDADSNVYQLPTFLGNHDMGRIGGFVRADNPGAGDTEWVARDRLAHELMYFSRGNPVIYYGDEQGFTGPGGDQDARQTLFASRVPDYLDDDLLGTDATHAQDNFVSGHPLYRTIGDLAALTQRHPALRDGAHQHRYGDEAAGVYAFSRIDRHQQREYVVALNNSEQAKTAAVPTYVAGGAFQRVYGSGPARVTSAADRTLTVSVPPLSTVVYSSVKRIPASTAAPAVSLAAPAPAAESRGRMQVTANVAGSSFYEVTFYAQTGRSGWTPIGTDDTAPYRVFHDVAGLHAGTKVKYRAVVLDNRGHTASSRTRDARVPPPAVTIEAPAEGSNVRGTVEVRAVADPERATHVVRFERSIADGAWTTIGRDASSPAYTVFDDLAPLSLATGTQIRYRAVLAEPDGTRVTSAIRTVRYAGPPLTTATLHYYRPAGDYDGWGLHLWGDAVDPAVLAQVAWDRPWPPTRIENGWAEYDIPLVDDTQPVNFIMHLPNGDTVPTSREPGGDRSFVPIDAPQVWIVQGDPTVYTSPPPTS
;
A
#
# COMPACT_ATOMS: atom_id res chain seq x y z
N MET A 1 20.83 73.97 -9.04
CA MET A 1 20.74 74.52 -10.41
C MET A 1 19.80 73.59 -11.23
N ARG A 2 18.70 74.13 -11.66
CA ARG A 2 17.64 73.43 -12.41
C ARG A 2 18.11 73.22 -13.85
N VAL A 3 17.78 72.10 -14.48
CA VAL A 3 17.41 72.02 -15.91
C VAL A 3 16.45 70.87 -16.14
N ARG A 4 15.23 71.25 -16.60
CA ARG A 4 14.20 70.36 -17.17
C ARG A 4 14.54 70.11 -18.63
N ARG A 5 14.18 68.97 -19.19
CA ARG A 5 13.71 68.68 -20.56
C ARG A 5 13.07 67.27 -20.54
N ALA A 6 11.82 67.20 -20.77
CA ALA A 6 10.96 67.28 -21.95
C ALA A 6 10.73 65.88 -22.62
N VAL A 7 9.46 65.54 -22.57
CA VAL A 7 8.79 64.34 -23.05
C VAL A 7 8.88 64.23 -24.58
N ALA A 8 9.11 63.00 -25.07
CA ALA A 8 8.71 62.62 -26.42
C ALA A 8 7.89 61.33 -26.34
N VAL A 9 6.61 61.45 -26.72
CA VAL A 9 5.66 60.34 -26.86
C VAL A 9 5.91 59.68 -28.21
N LEU A 10 6.23 58.40 -28.21
CA LEU A 10 6.14 57.52 -29.39
C LEU A 10 4.98 56.54 -29.19
N LEU A 11 3.92 56.68 -29.94
CA LEU A 11 2.87 55.69 -30.10
C LEU A 11 3.45 54.51 -30.85
N SER A 12 3.46 53.36 -30.20
CA SER A 12 3.63 52.08 -30.85
C SER A 12 2.35 51.29 -30.68
N THR A 13 1.67 51.03 -31.78
CA THR A 13 0.51 50.15 -31.90
C THR A 13 0.90 48.74 -31.55
N VAL A 14 0.44 48.21 -30.41
CA VAL A 14 0.51 46.82 -30.07
C VAL A 14 -0.74 46.14 -30.60
N LEU A 15 -0.57 45.17 -31.52
CA LEU A 15 -1.61 44.23 -31.87
C LEU A 15 -1.94 43.38 -30.64
N ALA A 16 -3.15 43.51 -30.13
CA ALA A 16 -3.70 42.61 -29.12
C ALA A 16 -3.97 41.25 -29.75
N GLY A 17 -3.07 40.28 -29.53
CA GLY A 17 -3.37 38.88 -29.67
C GLY A 17 -4.33 38.49 -28.54
N GLY A 18 -5.60 38.30 -28.86
CA GLY A 18 -6.59 37.86 -27.90
C GLY A 18 -6.29 36.44 -27.44
N VAL A 19 -5.88 36.32 -26.18
CA VAL A 19 -5.97 35.03 -25.45
C VAL A 19 -7.47 34.81 -25.26
N VAL A 20 -8.00 33.84 -26.02
CA VAL A 20 -9.36 33.33 -25.78
C VAL A 20 -9.31 32.58 -24.45
N ALA A 21 -9.70 33.23 -23.38
CA ALA A 21 -10.03 32.58 -22.13
C ALA A 21 -11.20 31.63 -22.42
N SER A 22 -10.98 30.35 -22.26
CA SER A 22 -12.05 29.35 -22.27
C SER A 22 -13.08 29.79 -21.22
N PRO A 23 -14.37 29.85 -21.54
CA PRO A 23 -15.37 30.23 -20.56
C PRO A 23 -15.38 29.12 -19.46
N ALA A 24 -15.10 29.52 -18.22
CA ALA A 24 -15.46 28.75 -17.06
C ALA A 24 -16.89 28.27 -17.24
N GLY A 25 -17.09 26.95 -17.30
CA GLY A 25 -18.38 26.34 -17.54
C GLY A 25 -19.43 26.93 -16.61
N ALA A 26 -20.46 27.52 -17.18
CA ALA A 26 -21.58 28.05 -16.42
C ALA A 26 -22.18 26.91 -15.60
N ALA A 27 -22.23 27.09 -14.28
CA ALA A 27 -22.92 26.14 -13.40
C ALA A 27 -24.35 25.91 -13.93
N PRO A 28 -24.81 24.66 -14.01
CA PRO A 28 -26.13 24.34 -14.51
C PRO A 28 -27.19 25.02 -13.65
N ARG A 29 -28.12 25.74 -14.30
CA ARG A 29 -29.25 26.39 -13.62
C ARG A 29 -30.20 25.31 -13.11
N SER A 30 -30.32 25.16 -11.80
CA SER A 30 -31.32 24.33 -11.15
C SER A 30 -32.73 24.83 -11.45
N HIS A 31 -33.58 23.97 -11.96
CA HIS A 31 -35.03 24.22 -12.03
C HIS A 31 -35.68 23.45 -10.85
N GLY A 32 -36.13 24.24 -9.85
CA GLY A 32 -37.22 23.97 -8.89
C GLY A 32 -37.08 22.76 -7.98
N ASP A 33 -36.56 23.00 -6.81
CA ASP A 33 -36.88 22.53 -5.47
C ASP A 33 -35.65 22.81 -4.57
N GLY A 34 -35.54 23.93 -3.86
CA GLY A 34 -34.52 24.34 -2.92
C GLY A 34 -33.12 23.68 -3.13
N GLY A 35 -32.60 23.69 -4.37
CA GLY A 35 -31.90 22.61 -5.03
C GLY A 35 -30.44 22.51 -4.66
N LEU A 36 -30.07 21.36 -4.10
CA LEU A 36 -28.68 20.93 -4.02
C LEU A 36 -28.14 20.75 -5.45
N PRO A 37 -26.91 21.22 -5.78
CA PRO A 37 -26.34 21.07 -7.11
C PRO A 37 -25.91 19.64 -7.40
N GLY A 38 -26.10 19.15 -8.62
CA GLY A 38 -25.34 18.03 -9.14
C GLY A 38 -23.89 18.47 -9.39
N ARG A 39 -22.92 17.63 -9.05
CA ARG A 39 -21.50 17.86 -9.24
C ARG A 39 -20.91 16.82 -10.17
N HIS A 40 -19.81 17.15 -10.78
CA HIS A 40 -18.99 16.18 -11.48
C HIS A 40 -18.13 15.41 -10.50
N SER A 41 -17.86 14.15 -10.79
CA SER A 41 -16.85 13.35 -10.11
C SER A 41 -15.49 14.05 -10.19
N LEU A 42 -14.80 14.06 -9.07
CA LEU A 42 -13.56 14.80 -8.90
C LEU A 42 -12.50 14.33 -9.90
N ARG A 43 -11.88 15.32 -10.55
CA ARG A 43 -10.64 15.14 -11.31
C ARG A 43 -9.69 16.25 -10.91
N ALA A 44 -8.48 15.88 -10.52
CA ALA A 44 -7.43 16.81 -10.12
C ALA A 44 -6.37 16.89 -11.23
N PRO A 45 -5.54 17.94 -11.27
CA PRO A 45 -4.43 17.98 -12.22
C PRO A 45 -3.51 16.77 -12.15
N VAL A 46 -3.38 16.13 -10.97
CA VAL A 46 -2.58 14.91 -10.78
C VAL A 46 -3.14 13.71 -11.55
N THR A 47 -4.41 13.65 -11.90
CA THR A 47 -4.98 12.55 -12.69
C THR A 47 -4.43 12.48 -14.12
N ASP A 48 -3.57 13.41 -14.49
CA ASP A 48 -2.82 13.44 -15.74
C ASP A 48 -1.36 13.03 -15.59
N GLU A 49 -0.90 12.65 -14.39
CA GLU A 49 0.50 12.31 -14.13
C GLU A 49 0.82 10.85 -14.51
N ASN A 50 2.09 10.65 -14.83
CA ASN A 50 2.73 9.37 -15.10
C ASN A 50 4.10 9.43 -14.42
N PHE A 51 4.29 8.65 -13.37
CA PHE A 51 5.45 8.73 -12.48
C PHE A 51 6.55 7.79 -12.93
N TYR A 52 7.79 8.23 -12.78
CA TYR A 52 8.98 7.38 -12.78
C TYR A 52 9.57 7.38 -11.38
N PHE A 53 9.44 6.26 -10.68
CA PHE A 53 9.98 6.07 -9.34
C PHE A 53 11.42 5.57 -9.42
N VAL A 54 12.35 6.31 -8.84
CA VAL A 54 13.78 6.05 -9.01
C VAL A 54 14.57 6.21 -7.71
N MET A 55 15.48 5.26 -7.49
CA MET A 55 16.51 5.31 -6.46
C MET A 55 17.81 5.87 -7.08
N ALA A 56 18.24 7.04 -6.61
CA ALA A 56 19.37 7.77 -7.21
C ALA A 56 20.67 6.93 -7.22
N ASP A 57 20.99 6.27 -6.11
CA ASP A 57 22.18 5.40 -5.97
C ASP A 57 22.22 4.25 -7.00
N ARG A 58 21.08 3.84 -7.53
CA ARG A 58 20.93 2.68 -8.43
C ARG A 58 20.70 3.06 -9.89
N PHE A 59 20.62 4.35 -10.19
CA PHE A 59 20.24 4.79 -11.52
C PHE A 59 21.43 5.01 -12.45
N ASP A 60 22.31 5.96 -12.17
CA ASP A 60 23.49 6.26 -12.98
C ASP A 60 24.54 7.02 -12.15
N ASN A 61 25.84 6.65 -12.26
CA ASN A 61 26.93 7.33 -11.58
C ASN A 61 27.42 8.52 -12.45
N GLY A 62 27.08 9.73 -12.07
CA GLY A 62 27.43 10.96 -12.76
C GLY A 62 28.72 11.59 -12.28
N ASP A 63 29.02 11.44 -10.99
CA ASP A 63 30.24 11.95 -10.34
C ASP A 63 30.89 10.91 -9.41
N PRO A 64 31.82 10.08 -9.90
CA PRO A 64 32.55 9.13 -9.04
C PRO A 64 33.31 9.77 -7.87
N GLY A 65 33.43 11.09 -7.83
CA GLY A 65 34.09 11.81 -6.73
C GLY A 65 33.27 11.85 -5.44
N ASN A 66 31.95 11.67 -5.53
CA ASN A 66 31.03 11.66 -4.39
C ASN A 66 30.72 10.27 -3.82
N ASP A 67 31.12 9.17 -4.50
CA ASP A 67 30.77 7.79 -4.15
C ASP A 67 30.91 7.44 -2.66
N ARG A 68 31.87 8.06 -1.97
CA ARG A 68 32.17 7.81 -0.55
C ARG A 68 31.59 8.86 0.41
N GLY A 69 30.80 9.78 -0.05
CA GLY A 69 30.24 10.84 0.79
C GLY A 69 31.29 11.69 1.54
N GLY A 70 32.55 11.69 1.12
CA GLY A 70 33.67 12.37 1.79
C GLY A 70 34.17 11.66 3.08
N LEU A 71 33.78 10.41 3.35
CA LEU A 71 34.05 9.67 4.60
C LEU A 71 35.27 8.75 4.54
N GLY A 72 36.05 8.73 3.48
CA GLY A 72 37.25 7.91 3.32
C GLY A 72 36.98 6.55 2.65
N ASP A 73 37.99 5.64 2.74
CA ASP A 73 38.00 4.42 1.91
C ASP A 73 37.41 3.17 2.60
N ASP A 74 37.17 3.21 3.92
CA ASP A 74 36.61 2.08 4.65
C ASP A 74 35.09 1.94 4.33
N PRO A 75 34.63 0.86 3.72
CA PRO A 75 33.20 0.65 3.44
C PRO A 75 32.31 0.63 4.67
N LEU A 76 32.82 0.22 5.84
CA LEU A 76 32.07 0.23 7.10
C LEU A 76 31.95 1.63 7.73
N VAL A 77 32.63 2.62 7.14
CA VAL A 77 32.56 4.04 7.54
C VAL A 77 31.83 4.86 6.46
N SER A 78 32.25 4.67 5.20
CA SER A 78 31.68 5.39 4.06
C SER A 78 30.36 4.80 3.57
N GLY A 79 30.10 3.53 3.79
CA GLY A 79 28.95 2.86 3.20
C GLY A 79 29.08 2.53 1.70
N PHE A 80 30.22 2.87 1.06
CA PHE A 80 30.42 2.62 -0.37
C PHE A 80 31.11 1.27 -0.62
N ASP A 81 30.40 0.34 -1.22
CA ASP A 81 30.92 -0.91 -1.73
C ASP A 81 30.05 -1.41 -2.91
N PRO A 82 30.44 -1.12 -4.14
CA PRO A 82 29.64 -1.47 -5.32
C PRO A 82 29.57 -2.98 -5.61
N THR A 83 30.16 -3.83 -4.78
CA THR A 83 30.08 -5.29 -4.87
C THR A 83 29.03 -5.87 -3.92
N ARG A 84 28.41 -5.04 -3.07
CA ARG A 84 27.41 -5.46 -2.08
C ARG A 84 26.07 -4.76 -2.30
N LYS A 85 24.99 -5.54 -2.35
CA LYS A 85 23.63 -5.01 -2.57
C LYS A 85 23.13 -4.09 -1.46
N GLY A 86 23.54 -4.30 -0.21
CA GLY A 86 23.20 -3.47 0.94
C GLY A 86 24.07 -2.22 1.14
N PHE A 87 24.89 -1.82 0.13
CA PHE A 87 25.81 -0.69 0.23
C PHE A 87 25.57 0.32 -0.90
N TYR A 88 26.11 1.55 -0.78
CA TYR A 88 26.11 2.49 -1.89
C TYR A 88 26.84 1.89 -3.08
N ASN A 89 26.24 2.01 -4.26
CA ASN A 89 26.83 1.53 -5.52
C ASN A 89 27.34 2.68 -6.40
N GLY A 90 27.03 3.94 -6.04
CA GLY A 90 27.64 5.14 -6.61
C GLY A 90 26.75 5.92 -7.59
N GLY A 91 25.48 5.55 -7.79
CA GLY A 91 24.54 6.39 -8.53
C GLY A 91 24.22 7.70 -7.76
N ASP A 92 23.89 8.78 -8.52
CA ASP A 92 23.76 10.11 -7.95
C ASP A 92 22.82 11.05 -8.73
N LEU A 93 22.60 12.26 -8.21
CA LEU A 93 21.77 13.30 -8.84
C LEU A 93 22.37 13.80 -10.17
N ALA A 94 23.68 13.79 -10.32
CA ALA A 94 24.35 14.17 -11.56
C ALA A 94 24.08 13.12 -12.66
N GLY A 95 24.07 11.85 -12.31
CA GLY A 95 23.67 10.75 -13.19
C GLY A 95 22.22 10.84 -13.63
N LEU A 96 21.32 11.12 -12.68
CA LEU A 96 19.90 11.37 -12.99
C LEU A 96 19.74 12.54 -13.97
N LEU A 97 20.43 13.66 -13.72
CA LEU A 97 20.42 14.81 -14.61
C LEU A 97 20.96 14.46 -16.00
N ARG A 98 22.03 13.69 -16.07
CA ARG A 98 22.64 13.23 -17.34
C ARG A 98 21.66 12.39 -18.16
N ARG A 99 20.81 11.58 -17.52
CA ARG A 99 19.87 10.66 -18.14
C ARG A 99 18.42 11.15 -18.16
N ILE A 100 18.15 12.40 -17.83
CA ILE A 100 16.77 12.91 -17.72
C ILE A 100 15.95 12.75 -19.01
N ASP A 101 16.61 12.82 -20.19
CA ASP A 101 15.95 12.63 -21.47
C ASP A 101 15.59 11.15 -21.74
N TYR A 102 16.29 10.19 -21.13
CA TYR A 102 15.88 8.78 -21.12
C TYR A 102 14.57 8.60 -20.35
N ILE A 103 14.45 9.18 -19.15
CA ILE A 103 13.23 9.15 -18.35
C ILE A 103 12.07 9.82 -19.11
N ARG A 104 12.32 11.01 -19.70
CA ARG A 104 11.31 11.70 -20.50
C ARG A 104 10.87 10.89 -21.73
N GLY A 105 11.76 10.10 -22.32
CA GLY A 105 11.48 9.25 -23.47
C GLY A 105 10.44 8.17 -23.24
N LEU A 106 10.23 7.77 -21.97
CA LEU A 106 9.13 6.90 -21.55
C LEU A 106 7.75 7.60 -21.55
N GLY A 107 7.72 8.93 -21.80
CA GLY A 107 6.48 9.72 -21.69
C GLY A 107 6.05 10.00 -20.25
N THR A 108 6.95 9.81 -19.28
CA THR A 108 6.72 10.16 -17.87
C THR A 108 6.65 11.68 -17.69
N THR A 109 5.77 12.11 -16.79
CA THR A 109 5.51 13.52 -16.48
C THR A 109 6.09 13.93 -15.13
N SER A 110 6.44 12.97 -14.31
CA SER A 110 6.89 13.19 -12.93
C SER A 110 7.99 12.22 -12.55
N ILE A 111 9.02 12.71 -11.85
CA ILE A 111 10.08 11.90 -11.23
C ILE A 111 9.77 11.83 -9.74
N TRP A 112 9.70 10.63 -9.17
CA TRP A 112 9.64 10.41 -7.74
C TRP A 112 10.99 9.83 -7.30
N LEU A 113 11.72 10.60 -6.48
CA LEU A 113 13.02 10.22 -5.91
C LEU A 113 12.84 9.55 -4.55
N THR A 114 13.54 8.43 -4.29
CA THR A 114 13.72 7.96 -2.90
C THR A 114 14.30 9.08 -2.03
N PRO A 115 14.19 9.01 -0.69
CA PRO A 115 14.66 10.09 0.16
C PRO A 115 16.13 10.40 -0.14
N SER A 116 16.41 11.66 -0.45
CA SER A 116 17.75 12.10 -0.82
C SER A 116 18.43 12.94 0.26
N PHE A 117 17.86 12.96 1.46
CA PHE A 117 18.40 13.65 2.64
C PHE A 117 19.66 12.96 3.16
N LYS A 118 20.47 13.69 3.95
CA LYS A 118 21.67 13.12 4.54
C LYS A 118 21.32 12.02 5.54
N ASN A 119 21.86 10.84 5.30
CA ASN A 119 21.63 9.63 6.07
C ASN A 119 22.77 9.32 7.06
N LYS A 120 22.50 8.40 8.00
CA LYS A 120 23.56 7.64 8.68
C LYS A 120 24.19 6.74 7.62
N ALA A 121 25.50 6.89 7.39
CA ALA A 121 26.14 6.23 6.27
C ALA A 121 26.09 4.69 6.37
N VAL A 122 26.31 4.14 7.59
CA VAL A 122 26.32 2.71 7.87
C VAL A 122 25.62 2.44 9.19
N GLN A 123 24.84 1.36 9.26
CA GLN A 123 24.34 0.71 10.47
C GLN A 123 24.94 -0.69 10.59
N LEU A 124 25.21 -1.14 11.82
CA LEU A 124 25.92 -2.41 12.09
C LEU A 124 25.02 -3.43 12.79
N GLU A 125 23.96 -2.99 13.46
CA GLU A 125 22.92 -3.85 14.03
C GLU A 125 22.25 -4.63 12.89
N ASP A 126 21.87 -5.86 13.11
CA ASP A 126 21.31 -6.76 12.08
C ASP A 126 22.23 -7.02 10.87
N GLY A 127 23.55 -6.76 11.04
CA GLY A 127 24.58 -6.88 10.02
C GLY A 127 24.86 -5.57 9.28
N PRO A 128 26.10 -5.40 8.76
CA PRO A 128 26.50 -4.13 8.15
C PRO A 128 25.69 -3.81 6.90
N SER A 129 25.04 -2.65 6.89
CA SER A 129 24.28 -2.10 5.76
C SER A 129 24.47 -0.58 5.69
N ALA A 130 24.26 0.01 4.52
CA ALA A 130 24.44 1.42 4.26
C ALA A 130 23.12 2.14 3.96
N GLY A 131 23.09 3.46 4.18
CA GLY A 131 21.92 4.32 4.00
C GLY A 131 21.60 4.69 2.55
N TYR A 132 22.01 3.92 1.55
CA TYR A 132 21.85 4.20 0.11
C TYR A 132 20.39 4.38 -0.33
N HIS A 133 19.47 3.80 0.41
CA HIS A 133 18.03 3.89 0.14
C HIS A 133 17.41 5.20 0.64
N GLY A 134 18.07 5.91 1.55
CA GLY A 134 17.67 7.25 2.03
C GLY A 134 16.77 7.27 3.27
N TYR A 135 16.41 6.12 3.86
CA TYR A 135 15.43 6.07 4.96
C TYR A 135 16.04 6.22 6.36
N TRP A 136 17.35 6.42 6.50
CA TRP A 136 18.07 6.64 7.78
C TRP A 136 18.51 8.08 7.96
N ILE A 137 17.54 9.01 7.94
CA ILE A 137 17.84 10.44 7.89
C ILE A 137 18.43 10.95 9.22
N THR A 138 19.58 11.59 9.13
CA THR A 138 20.20 12.34 10.23
C THR A 138 20.07 13.85 10.04
N ASP A 139 20.11 14.37 8.81
CA ASP A 139 19.97 15.79 8.52
C ASP A 139 18.91 16.05 7.45
N PHE A 140 17.76 16.56 7.87
CA PHE A 140 16.61 16.89 7.01
C PHE A 140 16.81 18.20 6.21
N THR A 141 17.97 18.86 6.33
CA THR A 141 18.24 20.16 5.70
C THR A 141 19.27 20.09 4.58
N GLN A 142 19.86 18.91 4.35
CA GLN A 142 20.90 18.69 3.34
C GLN A 142 20.63 17.45 2.50
N ILE A 143 21.20 17.44 1.30
CA ILE A 143 21.28 16.23 0.46
C ILE A 143 22.41 15.35 0.99
N ASP A 144 22.23 14.04 0.87
CA ASP A 144 23.26 13.06 1.21
C ASP A 144 24.50 13.27 0.33
N PRO A 145 25.70 13.39 0.93
CA PRO A 145 26.92 13.63 0.17
C PRO A 145 27.27 12.54 -0.86
N HIS A 146 26.77 11.31 -0.70
CA HIS A 146 26.93 10.25 -1.71
C HIS A 146 26.07 10.51 -2.95
N LEU A 147 24.95 11.17 -2.79
CA LEU A 147 24.02 11.48 -3.87
C LEU A 147 24.31 12.85 -4.52
N GLY A 148 25.11 13.69 -3.85
CA GLY A 148 25.48 14.99 -4.38
C GLY A 148 25.22 16.16 -3.45
N THR A 149 24.88 17.30 -4.03
CA THR A 149 24.71 18.58 -3.34
C THR A 149 23.33 19.19 -3.58
N ILE A 150 22.98 20.16 -2.75
CA ILE A 150 21.78 21.00 -2.95
C ILE A 150 21.79 21.71 -4.33
N ALA A 151 22.98 22.08 -4.84
CA ALA A 151 23.08 22.72 -6.15
C ALA A 151 22.75 21.76 -7.29
N GLU A 152 23.15 20.50 -7.19
CA GLU A 152 22.82 19.45 -8.15
C GLU A 152 21.34 19.09 -8.09
N LEU A 153 20.74 19.02 -6.90
CA LEU A 153 19.30 18.88 -6.78
C LEU A 153 18.55 20.00 -7.49
N ARG A 154 18.93 21.27 -7.27
CA ARG A 154 18.31 22.41 -7.97
C ARG A 154 18.45 22.26 -9.49
N ALA A 155 19.65 21.87 -9.95
CA ALA A 155 19.87 21.67 -11.38
C ALA A 155 18.96 20.57 -11.96
N LEU A 156 18.75 19.48 -11.22
CA LEU A 156 17.82 18.41 -11.61
C LEU A 156 16.37 18.91 -11.66
N VAL A 157 15.91 19.62 -10.62
CA VAL A 157 14.55 20.18 -10.56
C VAL A 157 14.33 21.18 -11.70
N ASP A 158 15.28 22.11 -11.93
CA ASP A 158 15.20 23.09 -13.01
C ASP A 158 15.18 22.41 -14.39
N ALA A 159 15.98 21.36 -14.58
CA ALA A 159 16.02 20.60 -15.82
C ALA A 159 14.73 19.80 -16.08
N ALA A 160 14.12 19.25 -15.03
CA ALA A 160 12.82 18.59 -15.08
C ALA A 160 11.73 19.59 -15.47
N HIS A 161 11.65 20.74 -14.78
CA HIS A 161 10.69 21.79 -15.06
C HIS A 161 10.83 22.36 -16.49
N ALA A 162 12.07 22.53 -16.96
CA ALA A 162 12.32 22.97 -18.34
C ALA A 162 11.79 21.99 -19.39
N ARG A 163 11.59 20.72 -19.01
CA ARG A 163 11.02 19.66 -19.86
C ARG A 163 9.53 19.42 -19.62
N GLY A 164 8.91 20.21 -18.73
CA GLY A 164 7.51 20.05 -18.32
C GLY A 164 7.27 18.87 -17.41
N MET A 165 8.31 18.37 -16.74
CA MET A 165 8.25 17.30 -15.77
C MET A 165 8.22 17.86 -14.35
N LYS A 166 7.56 17.16 -13.42
CA LYS A 166 7.52 17.48 -11.98
C LYS A 166 8.51 16.62 -11.21
N VAL A 167 8.89 17.07 -10.01
CA VAL A 167 9.77 16.32 -9.09
C VAL A 167 9.08 16.14 -7.75
N TYR A 168 8.92 14.90 -7.34
CA TYR A 168 8.35 14.49 -6.07
C TYR A 168 9.44 13.92 -5.17
N PHE A 169 9.45 14.37 -3.91
CA PHE A 169 10.35 13.84 -2.91
C PHE A 169 9.66 12.77 -2.08
N ASP A 170 10.40 11.70 -1.83
CA ASP A 170 10.06 10.78 -0.77
C ASP A 170 10.46 11.39 0.57
N ILE A 171 9.55 11.41 1.53
CA ILE A 171 9.73 12.04 2.84
C ILE A 171 9.33 11.09 3.96
N ILE A 172 9.97 11.26 5.11
CA ILE A 172 9.71 10.46 6.31
C ILE A 172 9.25 11.38 7.42
N THR A 173 8.16 11.01 8.11
CA THR A 173 7.63 11.73 9.26
C THR A 173 7.55 10.86 10.50
N ASN A 174 7.64 9.55 10.35
CA ASN A 174 7.51 8.55 11.39
C ASN A 174 8.76 8.44 12.26
N HIS A 175 9.93 8.36 11.63
CA HIS A 175 11.18 8.03 12.31
C HIS A 175 12.37 8.85 11.80
N THR A 176 13.50 8.71 12.50
CA THR A 176 14.83 9.17 12.08
C THR A 176 15.81 7.99 12.08
N ALA A 177 17.07 8.21 11.71
CA ALA A 177 18.11 7.20 11.84
C ALA A 177 18.18 6.64 13.27
N ASP A 178 18.55 5.37 13.42
CA ASP A 178 18.85 4.70 14.67
C ASP A 178 20.08 5.36 15.32
N VAL A 179 19.84 6.18 16.33
CA VAL A 179 20.84 6.98 17.07
C VAL A 179 20.58 6.94 18.59
N ILE A 180 19.30 6.74 18.99
CA ILE A 180 18.88 6.68 20.38
C ILE A 180 18.89 5.22 20.81
N GLY A 181 19.81 4.87 21.72
CA GLY A 181 19.75 3.58 22.39
C GLY A 181 19.06 3.69 23.75
N TYR A 182 19.06 2.60 24.52
CA TYR A 182 18.50 2.55 25.88
C TYR A 182 19.56 2.12 26.88
N GLU A 183 19.49 2.59 28.16
CA GLU A 183 20.40 2.11 29.22
C GLU A 183 20.29 0.60 29.42
N GLU A 184 19.12 0.02 29.15
CA GLU A 184 18.80 -1.40 29.26
C GLU A 184 19.41 -2.25 28.11
N GLY A 185 19.90 -1.62 27.05
CA GLY A 185 20.51 -2.23 25.87
C GLY A 185 20.11 -1.50 24.59
N ALA A 186 20.91 -1.61 23.51
CA ALA A 186 20.68 -0.84 22.28
C ALA A 186 19.31 -1.14 21.64
N ARG A 187 18.91 -2.40 21.61
CA ARG A 187 17.60 -2.85 21.14
C ARG A 187 16.82 -3.48 22.27
N GLN A 188 15.53 -3.16 22.36
CA GLN A 188 14.63 -3.66 23.37
C GLN A 188 13.29 -4.07 22.76
N PRO A 189 12.64 -5.12 23.28
CA PRO A 189 11.30 -5.49 22.82
C PRO A 189 10.29 -4.42 23.21
N TYR A 190 9.24 -4.25 22.39
CA TYR A 190 8.19 -3.27 22.67
C TYR A 190 7.49 -3.51 24.01
N VAL A 191 7.32 -2.46 24.80
CA VAL A 191 6.54 -2.45 26.04
C VAL A 191 5.23 -1.68 25.82
N SER A 192 4.08 -2.36 25.96
CA SER A 192 2.76 -1.76 25.74
C SER A 192 2.43 -0.69 26.80
N LYS A 193 1.56 0.26 26.41
CA LYS A 193 1.11 1.33 27.30
C LYS A 193 0.28 0.82 28.50
N ASP A 194 -0.28 -0.38 28.37
CA ASP A 194 -1.01 -1.05 29.46
C ASP A 194 -0.06 -1.60 30.52
N VAL A 195 1.12 -2.07 30.12
CA VAL A 195 2.17 -2.58 31.03
C VAL A 195 2.88 -1.40 31.70
N GLU A 196 3.35 -0.44 30.91
CA GLU A 196 4.03 0.76 31.41
C GLU A 196 3.50 2.01 30.66
N PRO A 197 2.54 2.78 31.28
CA PRO A 197 1.99 3.97 30.66
C PRO A 197 3.01 5.11 30.64
N TYR A 198 2.87 6.03 29.67
CA TYR A 198 3.63 7.27 29.71
C TYR A 198 3.40 8.02 31.01
N ARG A 199 4.45 8.70 31.50
CA ARG A 199 4.40 9.50 32.73
C ARG A 199 4.86 10.93 32.43
N THR A 200 4.25 11.89 33.11
CA THR A 200 4.77 13.25 33.12
C THR A 200 6.12 13.29 33.84
N ALA A 201 6.94 14.33 33.67
CA ALA A 201 8.15 14.53 34.45
C ALA A 201 7.98 14.49 35.98
N ALA A 202 6.75 14.62 36.48
CA ALA A 202 6.38 14.44 37.89
C ALA A 202 5.93 13.01 38.23
N GLY A 203 6.11 12.02 37.34
CA GLY A 203 5.78 10.60 37.52
C GLY A 203 4.29 10.25 37.44
N ARG A 204 3.42 11.18 37.04
CA ARG A 204 1.97 10.91 36.91
C ARG A 204 1.67 10.27 35.55
N PRO A 205 0.99 9.11 35.50
CA PRO A 205 0.62 8.51 34.23
C PRO A 205 -0.35 9.40 33.43
N PHE A 206 -0.25 9.35 32.10
CA PHE A 206 -1.16 10.02 31.17
C PHE A 206 -1.29 9.22 29.89
N ASP A 207 -2.37 9.47 29.14
CA ASP A 207 -2.58 8.94 27.80
C ASP A 207 -2.21 10.02 26.77
N ASP A 208 -1.27 9.74 25.89
CA ASP A 208 -0.78 10.64 24.81
C ASP A 208 -1.91 11.04 23.86
N ARG A 209 -2.86 10.15 23.60
CA ARG A 209 -4.02 10.39 22.74
C ARG A 209 -4.93 11.51 23.25
N ASP A 210 -4.93 11.78 24.54
CA ASP A 210 -5.64 12.94 25.11
C ASP A 210 -5.05 14.28 24.66
N TYR A 211 -3.81 14.27 24.11
CA TYR A 211 -3.05 15.45 23.69
C TYR A 211 -2.85 15.52 22.19
N ALA A 212 -3.01 14.42 21.44
CA ALA A 212 -2.88 14.37 20.00
C ALA A 212 -3.74 15.46 19.32
N GLY A 213 -3.16 16.17 18.36
CA GLY A 213 -3.82 17.30 17.68
C GLY A 213 -4.01 18.55 18.53
N ARG A 214 -3.64 18.57 19.81
CA ARG A 214 -3.79 19.72 20.73
C ARG A 214 -2.50 20.56 20.80
N PRO A 215 -2.59 21.84 21.21
CA PRO A 215 -1.41 22.72 21.27
C PRO A 215 -0.49 22.46 22.46
N GLY A 216 -0.94 21.78 23.49
CA GLY A 216 -0.20 21.48 24.72
C GLY A 216 0.10 20.01 24.89
N PHE A 217 1.19 19.69 25.58
CA PHE A 217 1.60 18.34 25.95
C PHE A 217 2.22 18.37 27.36
N PRO A 218 2.12 17.29 28.17
CA PRO A 218 2.75 17.24 29.48
C PRO A 218 4.28 17.38 29.37
N PRO A 219 4.96 18.00 30.36
CA PRO A 219 6.40 17.96 30.39
C PRO A 219 6.91 16.53 30.60
N LEU A 220 7.89 16.12 29.81
CA LEU A 220 8.52 14.81 29.84
C LEU A 220 9.92 14.88 30.45
N ASP A 221 10.39 13.75 30.98
CA ASP A 221 11.72 13.55 31.56
C ASP A 221 12.25 12.20 31.08
N PRO A 222 13.44 12.11 30.49
CA PRO A 222 13.98 10.87 29.94
C PRO A 222 14.11 9.72 30.94
N GLU A 223 14.32 10.02 32.24
CA GLU A 223 14.47 9.02 33.29
C GLU A 223 13.13 8.56 33.90
N VAL A 224 12.01 9.23 33.56
CA VAL A 224 10.73 9.03 34.26
C VAL A 224 9.57 8.72 33.32
N SER A 225 9.61 9.25 32.09
CA SER A 225 8.41 9.32 31.23
C SER A 225 8.17 8.09 30.37
N PHE A 226 9.15 7.24 30.19
CA PHE A 226 9.16 6.13 29.23
C PHE A 226 9.43 4.79 29.92
N PRO A 227 9.08 3.65 29.30
CA PRO A 227 9.40 2.33 29.83
C PRO A 227 10.91 2.01 29.79
N TYR A 228 11.64 2.60 28.84
CA TYR A 228 13.10 2.50 28.73
C TYR A 228 13.73 3.86 28.88
N THR A 229 14.97 3.91 29.40
CA THR A 229 15.72 5.16 29.56
C THR A 229 16.51 5.48 28.31
N PRO A 230 16.08 6.46 27.48
CA PRO A 230 16.75 6.77 26.23
C PRO A 230 18.09 7.44 26.45
N VAL A 231 19.10 6.99 25.74
CA VAL A 231 20.47 7.53 25.81
C VAL A 231 21.04 7.81 24.42
N LEU A 232 21.91 8.81 24.34
CA LEU A 232 22.66 9.17 23.14
C LEU A 232 24.15 8.99 23.39
N ASP A 233 24.85 8.37 22.45
CA ASP A 233 26.32 8.37 22.47
C ASP A 233 26.81 9.83 22.49
N PRO A 234 27.81 10.18 23.35
CA PRO A 234 28.38 11.52 23.39
C PRO A 234 28.83 12.07 22.04
N ALA A 235 29.25 11.21 21.10
CA ALA A 235 29.68 11.61 19.76
C ALA A 235 28.47 11.93 18.83
N GLU A 236 27.27 11.37 19.12
CA GLU A 236 26.07 11.51 18.30
C GLU A 236 25.04 12.50 18.88
N ARG A 237 25.30 13.11 20.04
CA ARG A 237 24.36 14.04 20.73
C ARG A 237 23.87 15.23 19.91
N THR A 238 24.49 15.55 18.80
CA THR A 238 24.14 16.67 17.92
C THR A 238 24.09 16.23 16.47
N LEU A 239 23.96 14.93 16.22
CA LEU A 239 23.98 14.35 14.87
C LEU A 239 22.77 14.75 14.06
N LYS A 240 21.58 14.74 14.69
CA LYS A 240 20.33 15.04 14.00
C LYS A 240 20.12 16.53 13.78
N VAL A 241 19.72 16.90 12.58
CA VAL A 241 19.43 18.28 12.17
C VAL A 241 18.02 18.33 11.53
N PRO A 242 17.15 19.26 11.97
CA PRO A 242 17.32 20.37 12.93
C PRO A 242 17.57 19.91 14.38
N ALA A 243 18.25 20.75 15.16
CA ALA A 243 18.72 20.42 16.51
C ALA A 243 17.66 19.91 17.49
N TRP A 244 16.38 20.22 17.28
CA TRP A 244 15.28 19.71 18.12
C TRP A 244 15.10 18.20 18.02
N LEU A 245 15.56 17.57 16.95
CA LEU A 245 15.53 16.11 16.77
C LEU A 245 16.53 15.37 17.70
N ASN A 246 17.41 16.07 18.39
CA ASN A 246 18.29 15.48 19.40
C ASN A 246 17.69 15.48 20.81
N ASP A 247 16.44 15.94 20.97
CA ASP A 247 15.71 15.86 22.23
C ASP A 247 15.04 14.48 22.31
N VAL A 248 15.62 13.58 23.11
CA VAL A 248 15.17 12.20 23.25
C VAL A 248 13.73 12.07 23.78
N THR A 249 13.20 13.13 24.42
CA THR A 249 11.80 13.13 24.90
C THR A 249 10.77 13.33 23.79
N LEU A 250 11.21 13.59 22.56
CA LEU A 250 10.37 13.72 21.38
C LEU A 250 10.25 12.42 20.57
N TYR A 251 10.59 11.30 21.21
CA TYR A 251 10.49 9.95 20.66
C TYR A 251 9.67 9.07 21.59
N HIS A 252 9.08 8.00 21.05
CA HIS A 252 8.22 7.12 21.84
C HIS A 252 8.98 6.30 22.88
N ASN A 253 10.22 5.90 22.59
CA ASN A 253 11.12 5.18 23.49
C ASN A 253 10.49 3.94 24.13
N ARG A 254 9.82 3.12 23.33
CA ARG A 254 9.08 1.92 23.81
C ARG A 254 9.65 0.60 23.31
N GLY A 255 10.76 0.64 22.57
CA GLY A 255 11.40 -0.54 21.95
C GLY A 255 10.80 -0.91 20.58
N ASP A 256 11.34 -1.96 19.97
CA ASP A 256 11.12 -2.33 18.58
C ASP A 256 9.70 -2.80 18.28
N THR A 257 9.11 -2.30 17.19
CA THR A 257 7.82 -2.75 16.69
C THR A 257 7.87 -4.18 16.17
N THR A 258 6.77 -4.89 16.32
CA THR A 258 6.47 -6.14 15.59
C THR A 258 5.39 -5.93 14.53
N PHE A 259 5.06 -4.67 14.21
CA PHE A 259 4.04 -4.25 13.23
C PHE A 259 2.62 -4.73 13.51
N VAL A 260 2.31 -5.10 14.75
CA VAL A 260 1.00 -5.62 15.16
C VAL A 260 0.39 -4.76 16.25
N GLY A 261 -0.84 -4.31 16.05
CA GLY A 261 -1.60 -3.56 17.06
C GLY A 261 -0.94 -2.24 17.42
N GLU A 262 -0.93 -1.92 18.73
CA GLU A 262 -0.41 -0.68 19.30
C GLU A 262 1.04 -0.41 18.90
N ASN A 263 1.89 -1.44 18.89
CA ASN A 263 3.32 -1.25 18.60
C ASN A 263 3.60 -0.80 17.16
N SER A 264 2.63 -0.98 16.25
CA SER A 264 2.72 -0.45 14.88
C SER A 264 2.74 1.09 14.82
N LEU A 265 2.26 1.78 15.88
CA LEU A 265 2.23 3.24 15.98
C LEU A 265 3.30 3.83 16.91
N TYR A 266 3.85 3.02 17.84
CA TYR A 266 4.63 3.53 18.96
C TYR A 266 5.98 2.82 19.14
N GLY A 267 6.32 1.89 18.26
CA GLY A 267 7.55 1.11 18.38
C GLY A 267 8.58 1.50 17.33
N ASP A 268 9.86 1.38 17.69
CA ASP A 268 10.99 1.67 16.82
C ASP A 268 10.96 0.78 15.57
N PHE A 269 11.10 1.38 14.40
CA PHE A 269 10.95 0.74 13.10
C PHE A 269 12.28 0.07 12.70
N PHE A 270 12.47 -1.22 13.02
CA PHE A 270 13.77 -1.90 12.88
C PHE A 270 14.90 -1.14 13.58
N GLY A 271 14.64 -0.58 14.79
CA GLY A 271 15.54 0.23 15.57
C GLY A 271 15.66 1.69 15.15
N LEU A 272 15.04 2.10 14.06
CA LEU A 272 14.95 3.52 13.69
C LEU A 272 14.13 4.27 14.74
N ASP A 273 14.64 5.40 15.20
CA ASP A 273 14.08 6.16 16.33
C ASP A 273 12.68 6.69 15.99
N ASP A 274 11.65 6.15 16.62
CA ASP A 274 10.24 6.45 16.35
C ASP A 274 9.83 7.78 17.00
N LEU A 275 9.40 8.75 16.17
CA LEU A 275 9.05 10.11 16.60
C LEU A 275 7.70 10.14 17.31
N PHE A 276 7.65 10.86 18.45
CA PHE A 276 6.41 11.09 19.22
C PHE A 276 5.44 12.00 18.45
N THR A 277 4.77 11.47 17.45
CA THR A 277 3.96 12.21 16.46
C THR A 277 2.70 12.84 17.06
N GLU A 278 2.25 12.42 18.24
CA GLU A 278 1.21 13.09 19.04
C GLU A 278 1.70 14.39 19.66
N HIS A 279 3.03 14.54 19.82
CA HIS A 279 3.61 15.70 20.46
C HIS A 279 3.59 16.93 19.53
N PRO A 280 2.98 18.07 19.94
CA PRO A 280 2.81 19.24 19.03
C PRO A 280 4.12 19.89 18.58
N ARG A 281 5.26 19.62 19.24
CA ARG A 281 6.57 20.06 18.79
C ARG A 281 7.04 19.28 17.58
N VAL A 282 6.82 17.96 17.58
CA VAL A 282 7.14 17.06 16.45
C VAL A 282 6.31 17.45 15.24
N VAL A 283 4.98 17.54 15.40
CA VAL A 283 4.07 17.97 14.30
C VAL A 283 4.54 19.26 13.65
N ARG A 284 4.81 20.30 14.45
CA ARG A 284 5.28 21.60 13.93
C ARG A 284 6.66 21.47 13.26
N GLY A 285 7.57 20.72 13.89
CA GLY A 285 8.92 20.52 13.39
C GLY A 285 8.94 19.89 12.01
N MET A 286 8.18 18.81 11.82
CA MET A 286 8.08 18.12 10.53
C MET A 286 7.41 19.01 9.45
N ILE A 287 6.33 19.69 9.80
CA ILE A 287 5.70 20.67 8.89
C ILE A 287 6.70 21.75 8.46
N ASP A 288 7.49 22.29 9.37
CA ASP A 288 8.45 23.38 9.07
C ASP A 288 9.62 22.89 8.20
N ILE A 289 10.12 21.66 8.44
CA ILE A 289 11.13 21.01 7.59
C ILE A 289 10.64 20.97 6.13
N TYR A 290 9.46 20.36 5.90
CA TYR A 290 8.99 20.12 4.53
C TYR A 290 8.49 21.38 3.82
N LYS A 291 8.05 22.41 4.55
CA LYS A 291 7.81 23.73 3.98
C LYS A 291 9.08 24.36 3.39
N THR A 292 10.24 24.14 4.00
CA THR A 292 11.52 24.64 3.46
C THR A 292 11.83 24.05 2.10
N TRP A 293 11.60 22.74 1.92
CA TRP A 293 11.84 22.06 0.63
C TRP A 293 10.90 22.56 -0.48
N ILE A 294 9.68 22.94 -0.13
CA ILE A 294 8.75 23.57 -1.10
C ILE A 294 9.22 24.96 -1.49
N ALA A 295 9.59 25.80 -0.50
CA ALA A 295 9.92 27.20 -0.74
C ALA A 295 11.27 27.38 -1.45
N ASP A 296 12.28 26.62 -1.03
CA ASP A 296 13.69 26.85 -1.42
C ASP A 296 14.10 26.01 -2.62
N PHE A 297 13.46 24.83 -2.84
CA PHE A 297 13.88 23.89 -3.88
C PHE A 297 12.82 23.66 -4.96
N GLY A 298 11.60 24.13 -4.75
CA GLY A 298 10.56 24.11 -5.76
C GLY A 298 10.05 22.71 -6.12
N VAL A 299 10.12 21.74 -5.20
CA VAL A 299 9.52 20.41 -5.36
C VAL A 299 8.02 20.50 -5.60
N ASP A 300 7.44 19.56 -6.31
CA ASP A 300 6.06 19.59 -6.78
C ASP A 300 5.10 18.71 -5.97
N GLY A 301 5.65 17.88 -5.09
CA GLY A 301 4.87 17.02 -4.23
C GLY A 301 5.73 16.12 -3.34
N PHE A 302 5.04 15.33 -2.52
CA PHE A 302 5.68 14.36 -1.63
C PHE A 302 5.03 12.98 -1.77
N ARG A 303 5.85 11.94 -1.77
CA ARG A 303 5.47 10.61 -1.31
C ARG A 303 5.85 10.53 0.17
N ILE A 304 4.99 10.00 1.00
CA ILE A 304 5.18 9.94 2.45
C ILE A 304 5.35 8.48 2.85
N ASP A 305 6.53 8.19 3.35
CA ASP A 305 6.90 6.87 3.85
C ASP A 305 6.11 6.49 5.10
N THR A 306 5.81 5.19 5.24
CA THR A 306 5.25 4.59 6.47
C THR A 306 4.03 5.32 7.04
N MET A 307 3.16 5.85 6.18
CA MET A 307 2.03 6.69 6.61
C MET A 307 1.10 6.00 7.62
N LYS A 308 0.92 4.68 7.52
CA LYS A 308 0.05 3.91 8.42
C LYS A 308 0.58 3.80 9.86
N HIS A 309 1.84 4.16 10.08
CA HIS A 309 2.53 4.09 11.38
C HIS A 309 2.51 5.42 12.16
N VAL A 310 1.75 6.40 11.69
CA VAL A 310 1.60 7.73 12.29
C VAL A 310 0.12 8.00 12.55
N ASN A 311 -0.18 8.60 13.70
CA ASN A 311 -1.55 8.84 14.17
C ASN A 311 -2.35 9.80 13.28
N ASP A 312 -3.69 9.62 13.25
CA ASP A 312 -4.65 10.38 12.42
C ASP A 312 -4.51 11.91 12.60
N GLU A 313 -4.37 12.38 13.85
CA GLU A 313 -4.33 13.82 14.18
C GLU A 313 -3.10 14.51 13.59
N PHE A 314 -2.00 13.79 13.42
CA PHE A 314 -0.83 14.29 12.71
C PHE A 314 -1.19 14.60 11.26
N TRP A 315 -1.79 13.66 10.54
CA TRP A 315 -2.16 13.82 9.12
C TRP A 315 -3.22 14.88 8.91
N GLN A 316 -4.25 14.90 9.75
CA GLN A 316 -5.32 15.91 9.71
C GLN A 316 -4.78 17.34 9.85
N ARG A 317 -3.58 17.51 10.36
CA ARG A 317 -2.89 18.78 10.47
C ARG A 317 -1.82 18.97 9.42
N PHE A 318 -0.94 17.98 9.23
CA PHE A 318 0.19 18.05 8.29
C PHE A 318 -0.28 18.33 6.86
N GLY A 319 -1.17 17.51 6.33
CA GLY A 319 -1.66 17.61 4.96
C GLY A 319 -2.22 18.99 4.61
N PRO A 320 -3.25 19.49 5.33
CA PRO A 320 -3.83 20.81 5.04
C PRO A 320 -2.86 21.98 5.21
N GLU A 321 -1.91 21.92 6.18
CA GLU A 321 -0.95 23.00 6.38
C GLU A 321 0.10 23.06 5.28
N VAL A 322 0.64 21.91 4.87
CA VAL A 322 1.60 21.82 3.76
C VAL A 322 0.97 22.26 2.44
N LEU A 323 -0.22 21.77 2.11
CA LEU A 323 -0.95 22.17 0.90
C LEU A 323 -1.27 23.67 0.87
N ARG A 324 -1.69 24.23 2.00
CA ARG A 324 -1.94 25.69 2.11
C ARG A 324 -0.65 26.47 1.84
N PHE A 325 0.46 26.04 2.42
CA PHE A 325 1.77 26.67 2.23
C PHE A 325 2.24 26.57 0.77
N ALA A 326 2.15 25.40 0.16
CA ALA A 326 2.51 25.17 -1.23
C ALA A 326 1.71 26.10 -2.18
N ARG A 327 0.40 26.23 -1.98
CA ARG A 327 -0.45 27.16 -2.75
C ARG A 327 -0.03 28.63 -2.59
N GLN A 328 0.39 29.03 -1.38
CA GLN A 328 0.90 30.39 -1.12
C GLN A 328 2.23 30.67 -1.84
N HIS A 329 3.02 29.63 -2.13
CA HIS A 329 4.28 29.70 -2.87
C HIS A 329 4.11 29.38 -4.36
N GLY A 330 2.87 29.49 -4.89
CA GLY A 330 2.59 29.31 -6.32
C GLY A 330 2.41 27.85 -6.79
N LYS A 331 2.63 26.86 -5.93
CA LYS A 331 2.48 25.43 -6.22
C LYS A 331 1.00 25.02 -6.03
N ARG A 332 0.13 25.40 -6.95
CA ARG A 332 -1.31 25.13 -6.85
C ARG A 332 -1.68 23.67 -7.06
N GLU A 333 -0.85 22.96 -7.79
CA GLU A 333 -1.00 21.54 -8.15
C GLU A 333 -0.12 20.64 -7.28
N PHE A 334 0.36 21.17 -6.15
CA PHE A 334 1.15 20.36 -5.20
C PHE A 334 0.35 19.14 -4.77
N PHE A 335 0.97 17.98 -4.86
CA PHE A 335 0.29 16.71 -4.59
C PHE A 335 1.08 15.85 -3.60
N MET A 336 0.36 15.23 -2.67
CA MET A 336 0.92 14.32 -1.68
C MET A 336 0.17 13.00 -1.69
N PHE A 337 0.92 11.92 -1.59
CA PHE A 337 0.39 10.58 -1.42
C PHE A 337 1.22 9.80 -0.42
N GLY A 338 0.57 8.96 0.38
CA GLY A 338 1.22 8.18 1.44
C GLY A 338 1.40 6.72 1.09
N GLU A 339 2.38 6.10 1.71
CA GLU A 339 2.48 4.66 1.72
C GLU A 339 1.62 4.09 2.85
N VAL A 340 0.65 3.29 2.46
CA VAL A 340 -0.17 2.46 3.36
C VAL A 340 -0.08 1.04 2.83
N PHE A 341 0.91 0.28 3.31
CA PHE A 341 1.15 -1.10 2.87
C PHE A 341 0.04 -2.01 3.40
N ASP A 342 -1.06 -2.06 2.66
CA ASP A 342 -2.25 -2.88 2.94
C ASP A 342 -3.09 -3.02 1.67
N THR A 343 -3.71 -4.19 1.46
CA THR A 343 -4.55 -4.47 0.28
C THR A 343 -6.04 -4.29 0.52
N THR A 344 -6.44 -3.87 1.73
CA THR A 344 -7.84 -3.66 2.13
C THR A 344 -8.30 -2.23 1.84
N LYS A 345 -9.17 -2.03 0.86
CA LYS A 345 -9.66 -0.69 0.47
C LYS A 345 -10.38 0.07 1.58
N SER A 346 -11.14 -0.62 2.43
CA SER A 346 -11.81 0.00 3.58
C SER A 346 -10.82 0.59 4.58
N PHE A 347 -9.63 -0.02 4.71
CA PHE A 347 -8.54 0.50 5.54
C PHE A 347 -7.75 1.60 4.82
N THR A 348 -7.23 1.34 3.62
CA THR A 348 -6.37 2.29 2.91
C THR A 348 -7.09 3.61 2.57
N SER A 349 -8.41 3.56 2.33
CA SER A 349 -9.23 4.76 2.12
C SER A 349 -9.46 5.62 3.36
N HIS A 350 -9.14 5.11 4.55
CA HIS A 350 -9.20 5.88 5.80
C HIS A 350 -8.35 7.15 5.70
N PHE A 351 -7.14 7.01 5.22
CA PHE A 351 -6.16 8.10 5.14
C PHE A 351 -6.57 9.23 4.17
N THR A 352 -7.35 8.92 3.14
CA THR A 352 -7.86 9.96 2.23
C THR A 352 -9.16 10.57 2.72
N THR A 353 -10.09 9.75 3.21
CA THR A 353 -11.45 10.21 3.54
C THR A 353 -11.60 10.76 4.96
N ARG A 354 -10.70 10.42 5.89
CA ARG A 354 -10.69 10.89 7.28
C ARG A 354 -9.48 11.77 7.58
N ASP A 355 -8.28 11.38 7.16
CA ASP A 355 -7.04 12.07 7.49
C ASP A 355 -6.70 13.19 6.52
N ARG A 356 -7.55 13.40 5.49
CA ARG A 356 -7.46 14.50 4.53
C ARG A 356 -6.19 14.50 3.69
N MET A 357 -5.59 13.33 3.51
CA MET A 357 -4.54 13.16 2.53
C MET A 357 -5.14 13.06 1.13
N GLN A 358 -4.43 13.55 0.12
CA GLN A 358 -4.98 13.59 -1.24
C GLN A 358 -5.06 12.20 -1.86
N ALA A 359 -4.09 11.31 -1.56
CA ALA A 359 -4.04 9.96 -2.06
C ALA A 359 -3.15 9.07 -1.19
N VAL A 360 -3.24 7.77 -1.44
CA VAL A 360 -2.30 6.75 -0.98
C VAL A 360 -1.83 5.93 -2.18
N LEU A 361 -0.69 5.24 -2.07
CA LEU A 361 -0.26 4.23 -3.04
C LEU A 361 -1.30 3.10 -3.12
N ASP A 362 -1.64 2.69 -4.34
CA ASP A 362 -2.71 1.71 -4.58
C ASP A 362 -2.20 0.27 -4.48
N PHE A 363 -1.83 -0.16 -3.27
CA PHE A 363 -1.45 -1.55 -2.99
C PHE A 363 -2.55 -2.56 -3.35
N PRO A 364 -3.86 -2.26 -3.14
CA PRO A 364 -4.91 -3.13 -3.64
C PRO A 364 -4.85 -3.35 -5.15
N PHE A 365 -4.51 -2.31 -5.92
CA PHE A 365 -4.34 -2.44 -7.37
C PHE A 365 -3.14 -3.31 -7.74
N GLN A 366 -2.03 -3.17 -7.04
CA GLN A 366 -0.82 -3.95 -7.29
C GLN A 366 -1.10 -5.45 -7.18
N GLU A 367 -1.79 -5.89 -6.12
CA GLU A 367 -2.17 -7.29 -5.94
C GLU A 367 -3.15 -7.76 -7.04
N ALA A 368 -4.22 -6.99 -7.31
CA ALA A 368 -5.20 -7.33 -8.35
C ALA A 368 -4.57 -7.39 -9.75
N ALA A 369 -3.58 -6.54 -10.04
CA ALA A 369 -2.87 -6.55 -11.31
C ALA A 369 -1.95 -7.79 -11.44
N ARG A 370 -1.27 -8.17 -10.35
CA ARG A 370 -0.48 -9.41 -10.29
C ARG A 370 -1.37 -10.64 -10.47
N ASP A 371 -2.49 -10.72 -9.76
CA ASP A 371 -3.45 -11.83 -9.88
C ASP A 371 -3.94 -11.97 -11.31
N PHE A 372 -4.30 -10.87 -11.94
CA PHE A 372 -4.80 -10.89 -13.30
C PHE A 372 -3.71 -11.22 -14.33
N ALA A 373 -2.62 -10.46 -14.36
CA ALA A 373 -1.63 -10.54 -15.46
C ALA A 373 -0.59 -11.63 -15.23
N SER A 374 -0.12 -11.82 -14.00
CA SER A 374 0.94 -12.76 -13.66
C SER A 374 0.39 -14.15 -13.35
N ARG A 375 -0.56 -14.26 -12.41
CA ARG A 375 -1.11 -15.55 -11.95
C ARG A 375 -2.19 -16.12 -12.88
N GLY A 376 -2.78 -15.28 -13.75
CA GLY A 376 -3.85 -15.73 -14.66
C GLY A 376 -5.15 -16.07 -13.94
N GLU A 377 -5.44 -15.43 -12.81
CA GLU A 377 -6.65 -15.60 -12.03
C GLU A 377 -7.92 -15.22 -12.83
N PRO A 378 -9.14 -15.64 -12.40
CA PRO A 378 -10.37 -15.34 -13.10
C PRO A 378 -10.54 -13.84 -13.39
N ALA A 379 -10.70 -13.49 -14.66
CA ALA A 379 -10.77 -12.10 -15.12
C ALA A 379 -11.93 -11.31 -14.49
N GLY A 380 -13.01 -11.98 -14.09
CA GLY A 380 -14.17 -11.39 -13.42
C GLY A 380 -13.86 -10.78 -12.04
N GLN A 381 -12.80 -11.20 -11.37
CA GLN A 381 -12.40 -10.63 -10.06
C GLN A 381 -12.10 -9.14 -10.17
N LEU A 382 -11.50 -8.67 -11.28
CA LEU A 382 -11.28 -7.25 -11.53
C LEU A 382 -12.59 -6.44 -11.57
N GLY A 383 -13.72 -7.09 -11.97
CA GLY A 383 -15.02 -6.43 -11.93
C GLY A 383 -15.41 -5.99 -10.52
N GLN A 384 -15.31 -6.89 -9.54
CA GLN A 384 -15.58 -6.57 -8.14
C GLN A 384 -14.55 -5.60 -7.58
N PHE A 385 -13.28 -5.81 -7.89
CA PHE A 385 -12.20 -4.92 -7.48
C PHE A 385 -12.50 -3.46 -7.83
N PHE A 386 -12.86 -3.14 -9.09
CA PHE A 386 -13.15 -1.78 -9.51
C PHE A 386 -14.52 -1.26 -9.03
N VAL A 387 -15.49 -2.14 -8.75
CA VAL A 387 -16.76 -1.75 -8.11
C VAL A 387 -16.52 -1.25 -6.68
N ASP A 388 -15.53 -1.77 -5.97
CA ASP A 388 -15.21 -1.37 -4.61
C ASP A 388 -14.32 -0.11 -4.52
N ASP A 389 -14.06 0.57 -5.63
CA ASP A 389 -13.35 1.86 -5.66
C ASP A 389 -14.09 2.99 -4.90
N ASP A 390 -15.39 2.83 -4.68
CA ASP A 390 -16.24 3.77 -3.95
C ASP A 390 -15.78 4.03 -2.50
N TRP A 391 -14.97 3.14 -1.92
CA TRP A 391 -14.37 3.36 -0.60
C TRP A 391 -13.56 4.66 -0.52
N TYR A 392 -12.91 5.07 -1.62
CA TYR A 392 -12.10 6.27 -1.69
C TYR A 392 -12.89 7.54 -2.03
N THR A 393 -14.21 7.42 -2.29
CA THR A 393 -15.02 8.53 -2.78
C THR A 393 -15.59 9.36 -1.63
N ASP A 394 -15.11 10.61 -1.51
CA ASP A 394 -15.69 11.60 -0.63
C ASP A 394 -15.82 12.99 -1.30
N ALA A 395 -15.81 14.10 -0.51
CA ALA A 395 -15.99 15.44 -1.02
C ALA A 395 -14.76 15.99 -1.77
N ASP A 396 -13.56 15.53 -1.45
CA ASP A 396 -12.28 16.05 -1.94
C ASP A 396 -11.25 14.96 -2.33
N SER A 397 -11.63 13.68 -2.28
CA SER A 397 -10.83 12.54 -2.76
C SER A 397 -11.66 11.54 -3.57
N ASN A 398 -11.00 10.76 -4.40
CA ASN A 398 -11.51 9.55 -5.03
C ASN A 398 -10.36 8.73 -5.64
N VAL A 399 -10.66 7.55 -6.12
CA VAL A 399 -9.71 6.57 -6.69
C VAL A 399 -8.91 7.08 -7.89
N TYR A 400 -9.41 8.06 -8.63
CA TYR A 400 -8.70 8.60 -9.81
C TYR A 400 -7.40 9.34 -9.46
N GLN A 401 -7.22 9.73 -8.19
CA GLN A 401 -6.01 10.39 -7.73
C GLN A 401 -4.92 9.40 -7.27
N LEU A 402 -5.25 8.13 -7.06
CA LEU A 402 -4.29 7.15 -6.52
C LEU A 402 -3.16 6.86 -7.50
N PRO A 403 -1.88 6.91 -7.09
CA PRO A 403 -0.79 6.33 -7.85
C PRO A 403 -0.91 4.80 -7.88
N THR A 404 -0.99 4.22 -9.09
CA THR A 404 -1.08 2.78 -9.34
C THR A 404 0.28 2.24 -9.76
N PHE A 405 0.66 1.07 -9.27
CA PHE A 405 1.99 0.51 -9.51
C PHE A 405 1.93 -1.03 -9.60
N LEU A 406 2.99 -1.65 -10.09
CA LEU A 406 3.09 -3.10 -10.30
C LEU A 406 4.12 -3.77 -9.39
N GLY A 407 5.05 -3.01 -8.88
CA GLY A 407 6.10 -3.41 -7.96
C GLY A 407 6.86 -2.19 -7.45
N ASN A 408 7.68 -2.37 -6.43
CA ASN A 408 8.50 -1.31 -5.86
C ASN A 408 9.79 -1.86 -5.21
N HIS A 409 10.54 -0.98 -4.58
CA HIS A 409 11.82 -1.28 -3.96
C HIS A 409 11.74 -2.14 -2.68
N ASP A 410 10.55 -2.35 -2.12
CA ASP A 410 10.35 -3.13 -0.90
C ASP A 410 9.75 -4.52 -1.17
N MET A 411 8.81 -4.60 -2.13
CA MET A 411 8.07 -5.84 -2.37
C MET A 411 8.54 -6.66 -3.56
N GLY A 412 9.33 -6.07 -4.46
CA GLY A 412 9.81 -6.74 -5.67
C GLY A 412 9.30 -6.12 -6.97
N ARG A 413 9.67 -6.73 -8.08
CA ARG A 413 9.43 -6.26 -9.46
C ARG A 413 8.39 -7.10 -10.16
N ILE A 414 7.64 -6.48 -11.07
CA ILE A 414 6.65 -7.21 -11.90
C ILE A 414 7.32 -8.32 -12.73
N GLY A 415 8.51 -8.07 -13.29
CA GLY A 415 9.27 -9.10 -14.03
C GLY A 415 9.61 -10.31 -13.16
N GLY A 416 9.99 -10.09 -11.89
CA GLY A 416 10.23 -11.15 -10.91
C GLY A 416 8.98 -11.93 -10.56
N PHE A 417 7.87 -11.25 -10.31
CA PHE A 417 6.58 -11.89 -10.04
C PHE A 417 6.11 -12.76 -11.20
N VAL A 418 6.19 -12.26 -12.42
CA VAL A 418 5.79 -13.01 -13.62
C VAL A 418 6.61 -14.29 -13.78
N ARG A 419 7.92 -14.25 -13.53
CA ARG A 419 8.76 -15.45 -13.56
C ARG A 419 8.43 -16.44 -12.46
N ALA A 420 8.27 -15.95 -11.24
CA ALA A 420 7.98 -16.79 -10.07
C ALA A 420 6.60 -17.46 -10.18
N ASP A 421 5.60 -16.74 -10.66
CA ASP A 421 4.24 -17.27 -10.81
C ASP A 421 4.11 -18.22 -12.04
N ASN A 422 5.05 -18.16 -13.03
CA ASN A 422 5.03 -18.95 -14.26
C ASN A 422 6.39 -19.63 -14.56
N PRO A 423 6.88 -20.52 -13.69
CA PRO A 423 8.22 -21.09 -13.80
C PRO A 423 8.41 -22.01 -15.02
N GLY A 424 7.31 -22.47 -15.64
CA GLY A 424 7.34 -23.31 -16.84
C GLY A 424 7.25 -22.54 -18.16
N ALA A 425 7.06 -21.22 -18.11
CA ALA A 425 6.96 -20.36 -19.28
C ALA A 425 8.35 -19.99 -19.83
N GLY A 426 8.36 -19.36 -21.00
CA GLY A 426 9.57 -18.79 -21.58
C GLY A 426 9.51 -17.28 -21.70
N ASP A 427 10.63 -16.64 -22.04
CA ASP A 427 10.77 -15.18 -22.09
C ASP A 427 9.66 -14.47 -22.91
N THR A 428 9.25 -15.05 -24.02
CA THR A 428 8.15 -14.48 -24.85
C THR A 428 6.84 -14.36 -24.06
N GLU A 429 6.51 -15.34 -23.23
CA GLU A 429 5.30 -15.30 -22.40
C GLU A 429 5.49 -14.36 -21.22
N TRP A 430 6.63 -14.40 -20.54
CA TRP A 430 6.92 -13.49 -19.44
C TRP A 430 6.81 -12.02 -19.87
N VAL A 431 7.42 -11.66 -21.00
CA VAL A 431 7.28 -10.31 -21.61
C VAL A 431 5.84 -9.99 -21.96
N ALA A 432 5.04 -10.96 -22.41
CA ALA A 432 3.63 -10.72 -22.75
C ALA A 432 2.79 -10.47 -21.51
N ARG A 433 3.04 -11.18 -20.39
CA ARG A 433 2.37 -10.97 -19.10
C ARG A 433 2.77 -9.65 -18.45
N ASP A 434 4.07 -9.31 -18.45
CA ASP A 434 4.58 -8.03 -17.97
C ASP A 434 3.94 -6.86 -18.76
N ARG A 435 3.93 -6.94 -20.08
CA ARG A 435 3.25 -5.97 -20.94
C ARG A 435 1.77 -5.87 -20.61
N LEU A 436 1.07 -6.99 -20.38
CA LEU A 436 -0.34 -7.01 -20.04
C LEU A 436 -0.62 -6.30 -18.70
N ALA A 437 0.27 -6.45 -17.72
CA ALA A 437 0.18 -5.73 -16.45
C ALA A 437 0.32 -4.22 -16.65
N HIS A 438 1.29 -3.77 -17.45
CA HIS A 438 1.44 -2.36 -17.81
C HIS A 438 0.23 -1.84 -18.60
N GLU A 439 -0.31 -2.62 -19.54
CA GLU A 439 -1.54 -2.27 -20.29
C GLU A 439 -2.74 -2.09 -19.34
N LEU A 440 -2.91 -2.97 -18.34
CA LEU A 440 -3.95 -2.83 -17.33
C LEU A 440 -3.75 -1.55 -16.52
N MET A 441 -2.54 -1.27 -16.04
CA MET A 441 -2.21 -0.07 -15.26
C MET A 441 -2.48 1.22 -16.05
N TYR A 442 -2.07 1.31 -17.31
CA TYR A 442 -2.26 2.51 -18.12
C TYR A 442 -3.68 2.75 -18.60
N PHE A 443 -4.47 1.70 -18.79
CA PHE A 443 -5.84 1.85 -19.32
C PHE A 443 -6.90 1.90 -18.23
N SER A 444 -6.59 1.47 -17.01
CA SER A 444 -7.50 1.60 -15.87
C SER A 444 -7.46 3.01 -15.25
N ARG A 445 -8.12 3.19 -14.15
CA ARG A 445 -8.11 4.45 -13.35
C ARG A 445 -6.83 4.53 -12.51
N GLY A 446 -6.47 5.73 -12.05
CA GLY A 446 -5.28 6.03 -11.26
C GLY A 446 -4.15 6.62 -12.10
N ASN A 447 -3.01 6.86 -11.47
CA ASN A 447 -1.83 7.48 -12.06
C ASN A 447 -0.69 6.46 -12.12
N PRO A 448 -0.25 6.02 -13.31
CA PRO A 448 0.77 4.99 -13.45
C PRO A 448 2.10 5.38 -12.80
N VAL A 449 2.70 4.43 -12.09
CA VAL A 449 4.06 4.53 -11.55
C VAL A 449 4.93 3.45 -12.16
N ILE A 450 5.98 3.83 -12.84
CA ILE A 450 7.00 2.92 -13.36
C ILE A 450 8.15 2.90 -12.36
N TYR A 451 8.44 1.73 -11.80
CA TYR A 451 9.62 1.54 -10.98
C TYR A 451 10.84 1.36 -11.90
N TYR A 452 11.91 2.13 -11.66
CA TYR A 452 13.10 2.13 -12.52
C TYR A 452 13.63 0.70 -12.76
N GLY A 453 13.98 0.40 -13.99
CA GLY A 453 14.44 -0.92 -14.42
C GLY A 453 13.32 -1.84 -14.94
N ASP A 454 12.05 -1.63 -14.58
CA ASP A 454 10.94 -2.43 -15.14
C ASP A 454 10.84 -2.22 -16.66
N GLU A 455 11.14 -1.01 -17.16
CA GLU A 455 11.22 -0.71 -18.57
C GLU A 455 12.36 -1.43 -19.33
N GLN A 456 13.28 -2.04 -18.58
CA GLN A 456 14.40 -2.87 -19.09
C GLN A 456 14.20 -4.36 -18.76
N GLY A 457 13.04 -4.73 -18.23
CA GLY A 457 12.71 -6.12 -17.91
C GLY A 457 13.45 -6.69 -16.69
N PHE A 458 13.83 -5.84 -15.74
CA PHE A 458 14.49 -6.29 -14.51
C PHE A 458 13.59 -7.26 -13.73
N THR A 459 14.18 -8.31 -13.19
CA THR A 459 13.43 -9.33 -12.45
C THR A 459 13.65 -9.25 -10.94
N GLY A 460 14.84 -9.52 -10.44
CA GLY A 460 15.09 -9.65 -9.00
C GLY A 460 14.29 -10.79 -8.34
N PRO A 461 14.92 -11.62 -7.52
CA PRO A 461 14.26 -12.82 -6.98
C PRO A 461 13.36 -12.54 -5.76
N GLY A 462 13.35 -11.32 -5.23
CA GLY A 462 12.63 -10.96 -4.01
C GLY A 462 12.34 -9.48 -3.90
N GLY A 463 12.01 -9.05 -2.70
CA GLY A 463 11.85 -7.64 -2.35
C GLY A 463 13.12 -7.05 -1.73
N ASP A 464 13.01 -5.80 -1.22
CA ASP A 464 14.10 -5.06 -0.59
C ASP A 464 15.37 -5.06 -1.46
N GLN A 465 16.53 -5.39 -0.91
CA GLN A 465 17.82 -5.33 -1.60
C GLN A 465 17.84 -6.11 -2.93
N ASP A 466 17.07 -7.20 -3.05
CA ASP A 466 16.99 -8.01 -4.26
C ASP A 466 16.24 -7.32 -5.41
N ALA A 467 15.39 -6.33 -5.10
CA ALA A 467 14.67 -5.53 -6.10
C ALA A 467 15.35 -4.18 -6.42
N ARG A 468 16.58 -3.94 -5.91
CA ARG A 468 17.27 -2.64 -6.00
C ARG A 468 18.51 -2.70 -6.92
N GLN A 469 18.40 -3.44 -8.02
CA GLN A 469 19.47 -3.58 -9.02
C GLN A 469 19.81 -2.23 -9.66
N THR A 470 21.07 -2.08 -10.13
CA THR A 470 21.53 -0.87 -10.83
C THR A 470 21.16 -0.88 -12.32
N LEU A 471 20.77 0.28 -12.87
CA LEU A 471 20.63 0.46 -14.32
C LEU A 471 21.99 0.61 -15.03
N PHE A 472 23.01 1.12 -14.34
CA PHE A 472 24.39 1.07 -14.83
C PHE A 472 25.04 -0.28 -14.51
N ALA A 473 26.19 -0.57 -15.13
CA ALA A 473 26.88 -1.86 -14.96
C ALA A 473 27.13 -2.22 -13.50
N SER A 474 26.51 -3.30 -13.03
CA SER A 474 26.62 -3.79 -11.66
C SER A 474 27.93 -4.53 -11.41
N ARG A 475 28.36 -4.51 -10.16
CA ARG A 475 29.44 -5.37 -9.62
C ARG A 475 28.94 -6.28 -8.51
N VAL A 476 27.66 -6.23 -8.18
CA VAL A 476 27.04 -7.10 -7.18
C VAL A 476 26.83 -8.49 -7.78
N PRO A 477 27.44 -9.55 -7.24
CA PRO A 477 27.33 -10.90 -7.82
C PRO A 477 25.88 -11.38 -7.97
N ASP A 478 25.03 -11.17 -6.97
CA ASP A 478 23.63 -11.59 -6.99
C ASP A 478 22.86 -10.93 -8.16
N TYR A 479 23.12 -9.65 -8.46
CA TYR A 479 22.48 -8.95 -9.57
C TYR A 479 22.97 -9.40 -10.95
N LEU A 480 24.23 -9.88 -11.04
CA LEU A 480 24.77 -10.39 -12.29
C LEU A 480 24.13 -11.70 -12.75
N ASP A 481 23.56 -12.44 -11.81
CA ASP A 481 22.83 -13.69 -12.06
C ASP A 481 21.35 -13.45 -12.38
N ASP A 482 20.81 -12.25 -12.13
CA ASP A 482 19.44 -11.90 -12.47
C ASP A 482 19.25 -11.79 -13.99
N ASP A 483 18.12 -12.34 -14.44
CA ASP A 483 17.71 -12.27 -15.84
C ASP A 483 16.97 -10.96 -16.16
N LEU A 484 17.01 -10.54 -17.41
CA LEU A 484 16.26 -9.40 -17.93
C LEU A 484 15.26 -9.89 -18.99
N LEU A 485 13.97 -9.65 -18.78
CA LEU A 485 12.94 -10.07 -19.72
C LEU A 485 13.07 -9.34 -21.07
N GLY A 486 12.94 -10.05 -22.16
CA GLY A 486 12.90 -9.50 -23.50
C GLY A 486 14.25 -9.11 -24.10
N THR A 487 15.36 -9.55 -23.49
CA THR A 487 16.71 -9.27 -23.97
C THR A 487 17.70 -10.32 -23.48
N ASP A 488 18.80 -10.52 -24.24
CA ASP A 488 19.96 -11.31 -23.79
C ASP A 488 21.01 -10.44 -23.04
N ALA A 489 20.69 -9.19 -22.71
CA ALA A 489 21.53 -8.30 -21.91
C ALA A 489 21.60 -8.78 -20.45
N THR A 490 22.62 -8.32 -19.73
CA THR A 490 22.83 -8.66 -18.32
C THR A 490 23.09 -7.39 -17.51
N HIS A 491 23.05 -7.50 -16.18
CA HIS A 491 23.42 -6.41 -15.29
C HIS A 491 24.92 -6.06 -15.31
N ALA A 492 25.76 -6.79 -16.04
CA ALA A 492 27.19 -6.46 -16.22
C ALA A 492 27.43 -5.24 -17.12
N GLN A 493 26.40 -4.67 -17.71
CA GLN A 493 26.46 -3.53 -18.63
C GLN A 493 25.41 -2.47 -18.27
N ASP A 494 25.56 -1.28 -18.86
CA ASP A 494 24.52 -0.23 -18.73
C ASP A 494 23.25 -0.63 -19.47
N ASN A 495 22.10 -0.54 -18.80
CA ASN A 495 20.80 -0.95 -19.32
C ASN A 495 19.87 0.25 -19.64
N PHE A 496 20.39 1.29 -20.29
CA PHE A 496 19.62 2.45 -20.77
C PHE A 496 19.21 2.28 -22.25
N VAL A 497 18.48 1.19 -22.54
CA VAL A 497 18.18 0.79 -23.92
C VAL A 497 16.77 1.24 -24.32
N SER A 498 16.63 2.41 -24.96
CA SER A 498 15.33 2.90 -25.47
C SER A 498 14.69 2.00 -26.55
N GLY A 499 15.46 1.06 -27.09
CA GLY A 499 15.00 0.02 -28.02
C GLY A 499 14.36 -1.20 -27.34
N HIS A 500 14.43 -1.34 -26.02
CA HIS A 500 13.89 -2.47 -25.29
C HIS A 500 12.36 -2.62 -25.51
N PRO A 501 11.82 -3.85 -25.63
CA PRO A 501 10.39 -4.06 -25.88
C PRO A 501 9.48 -3.38 -24.84
N LEU A 502 9.80 -3.50 -23.52
CA LEU A 502 9.02 -2.89 -22.46
C LEU A 502 9.15 -1.37 -22.43
N TYR A 503 10.36 -0.80 -22.64
CA TYR A 503 10.54 0.64 -22.78
C TYR A 503 9.65 1.23 -23.88
N ARG A 504 9.61 0.59 -25.05
CA ARG A 504 8.75 1.01 -26.17
C ARG A 504 7.28 0.87 -25.81
N THR A 505 6.90 -0.24 -25.18
CA THR A 505 5.51 -0.46 -24.76
C THR A 505 5.05 0.64 -23.81
N ILE A 506 5.81 0.95 -22.76
CA ILE A 506 5.49 1.99 -21.79
C ILE A 506 5.40 3.36 -22.48
N GLY A 507 6.36 3.70 -23.33
CA GLY A 507 6.34 4.96 -24.09
C GLY A 507 5.14 5.07 -25.05
N ASP A 508 4.76 3.99 -25.71
CA ASP A 508 3.60 3.94 -26.60
C ASP A 508 2.28 4.08 -25.81
N LEU A 509 2.17 3.43 -24.65
CA LEU A 509 1.01 3.55 -23.74
C LEU A 509 0.86 4.97 -23.20
N ALA A 510 1.94 5.58 -22.73
CA ALA A 510 1.98 6.97 -22.30
C ALA A 510 1.55 7.94 -23.40
N ALA A 511 2.11 7.78 -24.60
CA ALA A 511 1.74 8.60 -25.76
C ALA A 511 0.30 8.38 -26.20
N LEU A 512 -0.23 7.16 -26.07
CA LEU A 512 -1.62 6.83 -26.43
C LEU A 512 -2.60 7.50 -25.45
N THR A 513 -2.36 7.37 -24.13
CA THR A 513 -3.22 7.97 -23.12
C THR A 513 -3.20 9.49 -23.16
N GLN A 514 -2.09 10.11 -23.53
CA GLN A 514 -2.03 11.55 -23.81
C GLN A 514 -2.91 11.98 -25.02
N ARG A 515 -2.91 11.18 -26.10
CA ARG A 515 -3.75 11.44 -27.28
C ARG A 515 -5.23 11.18 -27.04
N HIS A 516 -5.55 10.30 -26.09
CA HIS A 516 -6.90 9.86 -25.76
C HIS A 516 -7.20 10.09 -24.27
N PRO A 517 -7.54 11.34 -23.86
CA PRO A 517 -7.73 11.68 -22.45
C PRO A 517 -8.72 10.79 -21.70
N ALA A 518 -9.71 10.22 -22.40
CA ALA A 518 -10.63 9.26 -21.78
C ALA A 518 -9.92 8.04 -21.19
N LEU A 519 -8.82 7.58 -21.80
CA LEU A 519 -8.04 6.43 -21.30
C LEU A 519 -7.23 6.77 -20.06
N ARG A 520 -6.97 8.05 -19.80
CA ARG A 520 -6.26 8.57 -18.65
C ARG A 520 -7.20 9.03 -17.55
N ASP A 521 -8.13 9.93 -17.87
CA ASP A 521 -8.98 10.69 -16.93
C ASP A 521 -10.48 10.38 -17.03
N GLY A 522 -10.89 9.47 -17.92
CA GLY A 522 -12.29 9.11 -18.11
C GLY A 522 -12.86 8.27 -16.97
N ALA A 523 -14.18 8.29 -16.80
CA ALA A 523 -14.86 7.38 -15.88
C ALA A 523 -14.53 5.92 -16.23
N HIS A 524 -14.22 5.10 -15.22
CA HIS A 524 -13.92 3.69 -15.37
C HIS A 524 -15.18 2.89 -15.03
N GLN A 525 -15.76 2.17 -16.01
CA GLN A 525 -16.99 1.43 -15.78
C GLN A 525 -16.82 -0.04 -16.19
N HIS A 526 -16.92 -0.95 -15.23
CA HIS A 526 -16.95 -2.38 -15.48
C HIS A 526 -18.02 -2.77 -16.49
N ARG A 527 -17.72 -3.71 -17.40
CA ARG A 527 -18.62 -4.19 -18.46
C ARG A 527 -18.73 -5.70 -18.54
N TYR A 528 -17.63 -6.41 -18.39
CA TYR A 528 -17.57 -7.85 -18.60
C TYR A 528 -16.35 -8.44 -17.90
N GLY A 529 -16.46 -9.66 -17.40
CA GLY A 529 -15.36 -10.45 -16.88
C GLY A 529 -15.66 -11.94 -16.98
N ASP A 530 -14.71 -12.71 -17.51
CA ASP A 530 -14.82 -14.18 -17.55
C ASP A 530 -14.68 -14.77 -16.14
N GLU A 531 -15.40 -15.89 -15.87
CA GLU A 531 -15.33 -16.62 -14.59
C GLU A 531 -14.04 -17.43 -14.42
N ALA A 532 -13.20 -17.49 -15.44
CA ALA A 532 -11.88 -18.10 -15.45
C ALA A 532 -10.87 -17.13 -16.10
N ALA A 533 -9.63 -17.58 -16.34
CA ALA A 533 -8.70 -16.82 -17.18
C ALA A 533 -9.32 -16.52 -18.54
N GLY A 534 -9.34 -15.25 -18.93
CA GLY A 534 -10.06 -14.78 -20.11
C GLY A 534 -10.16 -13.28 -20.21
N VAL A 535 -11.26 -12.76 -20.72
CA VAL A 535 -11.44 -11.33 -20.97
C VAL A 535 -11.96 -10.61 -19.76
N TYR A 536 -11.26 -9.53 -19.38
CA TYR A 536 -11.81 -8.43 -18.59
C TYR A 536 -12.07 -7.25 -19.52
N ALA A 537 -13.27 -6.65 -19.48
CA ALA A 537 -13.58 -5.48 -20.28
C ALA A 537 -14.29 -4.39 -19.48
N PHE A 538 -13.94 -3.14 -19.77
CA PHE A 538 -14.51 -1.95 -19.16
C PHE A 538 -14.61 -0.80 -20.15
N SER A 539 -15.43 0.20 -19.85
CA SER A 539 -15.51 1.43 -20.61
C SER A 539 -14.74 2.54 -19.92
N ARG A 540 -13.99 3.34 -20.71
CA ARG A 540 -13.47 4.66 -20.29
C ARG A 540 -14.31 5.74 -20.99
N ILE A 541 -14.80 6.69 -20.23
CA ILE A 541 -15.73 7.70 -20.74
C ILE A 541 -15.23 9.09 -20.42
N ASP A 542 -14.90 9.86 -21.46
CA ASP A 542 -14.61 11.29 -21.34
C ASP A 542 -15.94 12.06 -21.26
N ARG A 543 -16.19 12.72 -20.14
CA ARG A 543 -17.41 13.52 -19.91
C ARG A 543 -17.55 14.72 -20.83
N HIS A 544 -16.44 15.26 -21.37
CA HIS A 544 -16.46 16.43 -22.28
C HIS A 544 -16.67 16.01 -23.72
N GLN A 545 -15.95 14.97 -24.17
CA GLN A 545 -16.10 14.44 -25.53
C GLN A 545 -17.36 13.60 -25.68
N GLN A 546 -17.89 13.04 -24.59
CA GLN A 546 -19.02 12.10 -24.58
C GLN A 546 -18.77 10.91 -25.50
N ARG A 547 -17.53 10.38 -25.47
CA ARG A 547 -17.12 9.20 -26.21
C ARG A 547 -16.83 8.06 -25.28
N GLU A 548 -17.22 6.88 -25.70
CA GLU A 548 -16.95 5.62 -25.01
C GLU A 548 -15.76 4.94 -25.67
N TYR A 549 -14.80 4.56 -24.84
CA TYR A 549 -13.70 3.67 -25.19
C TYR A 549 -13.94 2.35 -24.51
N VAL A 550 -13.96 1.26 -25.26
CA VAL A 550 -14.04 -0.10 -24.74
C VAL A 550 -12.62 -0.65 -24.70
N VAL A 551 -12.13 -0.95 -23.51
CA VAL A 551 -10.87 -1.63 -23.25
C VAL A 551 -11.19 -3.08 -22.92
N ALA A 552 -10.53 -4.02 -23.58
CA ALA A 552 -10.67 -5.44 -23.32
C ALA A 552 -9.28 -6.10 -23.25
N LEU A 553 -8.98 -6.70 -22.10
CA LEU A 553 -7.73 -7.41 -21.81
C LEU A 553 -8.01 -8.89 -21.69
N ASN A 554 -7.09 -9.72 -22.15
CA ASN A 554 -7.20 -11.18 -22.06
C ASN A 554 -5.96 -11.75 -21.36
N ASN A 555 -6.12 -12.31 -20.18
CA ASN A 555 -5.05 -12.95 -19.42
C ASN A 555 -4.90 -14.45 -19.70
N SER A 556 -5.70 -14.99 -20.63
CA SER A 556 -5.61 -16.38 -21.09
C SER A 556 -4.57 -16.53 -22.20
N GLU A 557 -3.94 -17.68 -22.26
CA GLU A 557 -3.03 -18.10 -23.35
C GLU A 557 -3.76 -18.45 -24.65
N GLN A 558 -5.06 -18.29 -24.69
CA GLN A 558 -5.89 -18.53 -25.87
C GLN A 558 -6.64 -17.27 -26.26
N ALA A 559 -6.88 -17.10 -27.57
CA ALA A 559 -7.75 -16.03 -28.05
C ALA A 559 -9.17 -16.20 -27.51
N LYS A 560 -9.75 -15.15 -26.98
CA LYS A 560 -11.09 -15.13 -26.41
C LYS A 560 -11.98 -14.10 -27.12
N THR A 561 -13.28 -14.30 -27.03
CA THR A 561 -14.28 -13.38 -27.59
C THR A 561 -15.29 -13.05 -26.51
N ALA A 562 -15.54 -11.75 -26.30
CA ALA A 562 -16.49 -11.25 -25.31
C ALA A 562 -17.58 -10.40 -25.96
N ALA A 563 -18.79 -10.47 -25.39
CA ALA A 563 -19.93 -9.65 -25.73
C ALA A 563 -20.04 -8.49 -24.72
N VAL A 564 -19.50 -7.34 -25.05
CA VAL A 564 -19.33 -6.21 -24.12
C VAL A 564 -20.47 -5.23 -24.24
N PRO A 565 -21.25 -4.96 -23.18
CA PRO A 565 -22.28 -3.92 -23.17
C PRO A 565 -21.67 -2.51 -23.38
N THR A 566 -22.31 -1.69 -24.23
CA THR A 566 -21.88 -0.32 -24.53
C THR A 566 -23.04 0.67 -24.47
N TYR A 567 -22.76 1.97 -24.53
CA TYR A 567 -23.78 3.00 -24.62
C TYR A 567 -24.37 3.20 -26.02
N VAL A 568 -23.63 2.82 -27.07
CA VAL A 568 -23.96 3.16 -28.46
C VAL A 568 -24.59 1.96 -29.18
N ALA A 569 -25.86 2.03 -29.52
CA ALA A 569 -26.58 1.04 -30.31
C ALA A 569 -26.27 1.16 -31.82
N GLY A 570 -25.98 0.07 -32.51
CA GLY A 570 -25.76 0.03 -33.96
C GLY A 570 -24.64 1.00 -34.40
N GLY A 571 -23.67 1.26 -33.54
CA GLY A 571 -22.59 2.25 -33.74
C GLY A 571 -21.27 1.58 -34.09
N ALA A 572 -20.49 2.28 -34.93
CA ALA A 572 -19.15 1.86 -35.24
C ALA A 572 -18.17 2.25 -34.16
N PHE A 573 -17.23 1.35 -33.86
CA PHE A 573 -16.09 1.54 -32.97
C PHE A 573 -14.81 1.35 -33.78
N GLN A 574 -13.87 2.25 -33.65
CA GLN A 574 -12.58 2.22 -34.33
C GLN A 574 -11.52 1.75 -33.37
N ARG A 575 -10.70 0.80 -33.79
CA ARG A 575 -9.56 0.34 -32.99
C ARG A 575 -8.53 1.46 -32.84
N VAL A 576 -8.10 1.70 -31.60
CA VAL A 576 -7.04 2.68 -31.26
C VAL A 576 -5.81 2.00 -30.67
N TYR A 577 -5.92 0.74 -30.20
CA TYR A 577 -4.80 -0.04 -29.67
C TYR A 577 -5.00 -1.55 -29.92
N GLY A 578 -3.88 -2.29 -29.92
CA GLY A 578 -3.87 -3.74 -30.01
C GLY A 578 -4.12 -4.30 -31.40
N SER A 579 -4.38 -5.59 -31.50
CA SER A 579 -4.59 -6.33 -32.74
C SER A 579 -6.06 -6.65 -32.97
N GLY A 580 -6.46 -6.90 -34.23
CA GLY A 580 -7.82 -7.27 -34.61
C GLY A 580 -8.40 -6.36 -35.71
N PRO A 581 -9.70 -6.43 -35.99
CA PRO A 581 -10.34 -5.61 -37.02
C PRO A 581 -10.18 -4.11 -36.75
N ALA A 582 -9.87 -3.31 -37.79
CA ALA A 582 -9.71 -1.86 -37.63
C ALA A 582 -11.01 -1.18 -37.21
N ARG A 583 -12.17 -1.81 -37.45
CA ARG A 583 -13.50 -1.31 -37.11
C ARG A 583 -14.43 -2.46 -36.77
N VAL A 584 -15.20 -2.30 -35.71
CA VAL A 584 -16.27 -3.21 -35.27
C VAL A 584 -17.56 -2.40 -35.10
N THR A 585 -18.71 -3.05 -35.05
CA THR A 585 -20.01 -2.37 -34.93
C THR A 585 -20.80 -3.02 -33.81
N SER A 586 -21.31 -2.23 -32.87
CA SER A 586 -22.20 -2.73 -31.82
C SER A 586 -23.57 -3.13 -32.41
N ALA A 587 -24.16 -4.14 -31.83
CA ALA A 587 -25.52 -4.59 -32.21
C ALA A 587 -26.60 -3.55 -31.80
N ALA A 588 -27.83 -3.80 -32.20
CA ALA A 588 -28.96 -2.91 -31.87
C ALA A 588 -29.29 -2.90 -30.37
N ASP A 589 -28.97 -4.00 -29.66
CA ASP A 589 -29.09 -4.14 -28.22
C ASP A 589 -27.91 -3.52 -27.43
N ARG A 590 -26.99 -2.80 -28.12
CA ARG A 590 -25.79 -2.17 -27.57
C ARG A 590 -24.64 -3.12 -27.19
N THR A 591 -24.65 -4.34 -27.68
CA THR A 591 -23.58 -5.30 -27.44
C THR A 591 -22.50 -5.13 -28.50
N LEU A 592 -21.23 -4.97 -28.05
CA LEU A 592 -20.04 -4.98 -28.90
C LEU A 592 -19.30 -6.30 -28.74
N THR A 593 -19.24 -7.09 -29.82
CA THR A 593 -18.42 -8.31 -29.82
C THR A 593 -16.97 -7.94 -30.11
N VAL A 594 -16.08 -8.29 -29.19
CA VAL A 594 -14.63 -8.07 -29.29
C VAL A 594 -13.89 -9.39 -29.22
N SER A 595 -12.92 -9.59 -30.09
CA SER A 595 -11.98 -10.71 -30.02
C SER A 595 -10.63 -10.19 -29.56
N VAL A 596 -10.08 -10.83 -28.53
CA VAL A 596 -8.82 -10.42 -27.88
C VAL A 596 -7.83 -11.57 -28.02
N PRO A 597 -6.64 -11.35 -28.64
CA PRO A 597 -5.62 -12.38 -28.72
C PRO A 597 -5.11 -12.82 -27.35
N PRO A 598 -4.33 -13.90 -27.25
CA PRO A 598 -3.72 -14.34 -25.99
C PRO A 598 -2.87 -13.24 -25.36
N LEU A 599 -2.90 -13.13 -24.02
CA LEU A 599 -2.04 -12.26 -23.22
C LEU A 599 -1.90 -10.86 -23.83
N SER A 600 -3.04 -10.22 -24.16
CA SER A 600 -3.02 -8.94 -24.88
C SER A 600 -4.25 -8.08 -24.61
N THR A 601 -4.20 -6.85 -25.10
CA THR A 601 -5.28 -5.86 -24.95
C THR A 601 -5.72 -5.33 -26.32
N VAL A 602 -7.01 -5.06 -26.46
CA VAL A 602 -7.56 -4.29 -27.57
C VAL A 602 -8.38 -3.12 -27.04
N VAL A 603 -8.25 -1.96 -27.67
CA VAL A 603 -9.02 -0.77 -27.31
C VAL A 603 -9.76 -0.24 -28.54
N TYR A 604 -11.07 -0.04 -28.39
CA TYR A 604 -11.95 0.50 -29.42
C TYR A 604 -12.62 1.79 -28.95
N SER A 605 -12.56 2.84 -29.74
CA SER A 605 -13.23 4.13 -29.50
C SER A 605 -14.51 4.23 -30.32
N SER A 606 -15.62 4.59 -29.69
CA SER A 606 -16.86 4.84 -30.41
C SER A 606 -16.71 6.02 -31.40
N VAL A 607 -17.18 5.84 -32.62
CA VAL A 607 -17.21 6.92 -33.63
C VAL A 607 -18.31 7.94 -33.27
N LYS A 608 -19.44 7.45 -32.76
CA LYS A 608 -20.53 8.30 -32.30
C LYS A 608 -20.35 8.64 -30.80
N ARG A 609 -20.86 9.79 -30.43
CA ARG A 609 -21.00 10.15 -29.01
C ARG A 609 -22.01 9.27 -28.31
N ILE A 610 -21.88 9.12 -27.00
CA ILE A 610 -22.89 8.52 -26.14
C ILE A 610 -24.24 9.23 -26.39
N PRO A 611 -25.37 8.51 -26.50
CA PRO A 611 -26.68 9.12 -26.70
C PRO A 611 -26.97 10.16 -25.62
N ALA A 612 -27.39 11.33 -26.06
CA ALA A 612 -27.75 12.41 -25.16
C ALA A 612 -29.06 12.10 -24.44
N SER A 613 -29.12 12.35 -23.14
CA SER A 613 -30.36 12.30 -22.38
C SER A 613 -31.35 13.32 -22.89
N THR A 614 -32.64 13.00 -22.95
CA THR A 614 -33.73 13.87 -23.38
C THR A 614 -34.49 14.49 -22.21
N ALA A 615 -34.36 13.93 -21.02
CA ALA A 615 -34.97 14.37 -19.76
C ALA A 615 -34.10 13.99 -18.56
N ALA A 616 -34.25 14.68 -17.43
CA ALA A 616 -33.60 14.31 -16.19
C ALA A 616 -33.96 12.86 -15.77
N PRO A 617 -32.97 12.05 -15.35
CA PRO A 617 -33.22 10.69 -14.93
C PRO A 617 -33.94 10.66 -13.56
N ALA A 618 -34.65 9.59 -13.28
CA ALA A 618 -35.19 9.34 -11.95
C ALA A 618 -34.11 8.80 -11.02
N VAL A 619 -34.07 9.34 -9.79
CA VAL A 619 -33.12 8.89 -8.76
C VAL A 619 -33.83 8.61 -7.44
N SER A 620 -33.46 7.51 -6.77
CA SER A 620 -33.91 7.17 -5.42
C SER A 620 -32.76 6.63 -4.60
N LEU A 621 -32.80 6.80 -3.27
CA LEU A 621 -31.86 6.19 -2.35
C LEU A 621 -32.42 4.87 -1.83
N ALA A 622 -31.59 3.84 -1.79
CA ALA A 622 -31.81 2.68 -0.95
C ALA A 622 -31.80 3.09 0.54
N ALA A 623 -32.19 2.20 1.44
CA ALA A 623 -32.04 2.47 2.87
C ALA A 623 -30.54 2.49 3.20
N PRO A 624 -30.00 3.62 3.73
CA PRO A 624 -28.60 3.64 4.12
C PRO A 624 -28.35 2.64 5.25
N ALA A 625 -27.25 1.92 5.19
CA ALA A 625 -26.88 0.90 6.16
C ALA A 625 -25.40 1.04 6.56
N PRO A 626 -24.98 0.53 7.72
CA PRO A 626 -23.55 0.38 8.00
C PRO A 626 -22.86 -0.42 6.91
N ALA A 627 -21.67 -0.04 6.52
CA ALA A 627 -20.87 -0.83 5.61
C ALA A 627 -20.54 -2.20 6.26
N ALA A 628 -20.43 -3.24 5.43
CA ALA A 628 -20.17 -4.59 5.94
C ALA A 628 -18.79 -4.70 6.60
N GLU A 629 -17.80 -3.99 6.05
CA GLU A 629 -16.41 -4.02 6.52
C GLU A 629 -16.10 -2.99 7.59
N SER A 630 -16.94 -1.97 7.81
CA SER A 630 -16.70 -0.94 8.81
C SER A 630 -18.00 -0.29 9.29
N ARG A 631 -18.26 -0.38 10.57
CA ARG A 631 -19.37 0.30 11.23
C ARG A 631 -19.18 1.82 11.35
N GLY A 632 -17.95 2.28 11.20
CA GLY A 632 -17.61 3.70 11.12
C GLY A 632 -18.05 4.34 9.79
N ARG A 633 -18.47 3.53 8.80
CA ARG A 633 -18.90 3.98 7.48
C ARG A 633 -20.35 3.62 7.21
N MET A 634 -21.09 4.58 6.68
CA MET A 634 -22.46 4.36 6.20
C MET A 634 -22.47 4.24 4.69
N GLN A 635 -22.83 3.05 4.18
CA GLN A 635 -23.05 2.86 2.76
C GLN A 635 -24.34 3.57 2.34
N VAL A 636 -24.24 4.47 1.38
CA VAL A 636 -25.35 5.24 0.81
C VAL A 636 -25.42 4.97 -0.68
N THR A 637 -26.43 4.21 -1.13
CA THR A 637 -26.56 3.74 -2.53
C THR A 637 -27.73 4.44 -3.22
N ALA A 638 -27.49 4.92 -4.45
CA ALA A 638 -28.50 5.52 -5.30
C ALA A 638 -28.87 4.58 -6.45
N ASN A 639 -30.19 4.42 -6.68
CA ASN A 639 -30.72 3.77 -7.87
C ASN A 639 -31.09 4.84 -8.90
N VAL A 640 -30.49 4.79 -10.08
CA VAL A 640 -30.73 5.71 -11.19
C VAL A 640 -31.40 4.96 -12.33
N ALA A 641 -32.55 5.45 -12.77
CA ALA A 641 -33.24 4.89 -13.92
C ALA A 641 -32.87 5.67 -15.19
N GLY A 642 -32.42 4.95 -16.21
CA GLY A 642 -32.03 5.51 -17.49
C GLY A 642 -30.94 4.68 -18.17
N SER A 643 -30.43 5.15 -19.30
CA SER A 643 -29.48 4.41 -20.13
C SER A 643 -28.39 5.31 -20.75
N SER A 644 -28.01 6.36 -20.02
CA SER A 644 -26.93 7.26 -20.41
C SER A 644 -25.82 7.31 -19.37
N PHE A 645 -24.83 8.14 -19.59
CA PHE A 645 -23.77 8.41 -18.62
C PHE A 645 -24.30 9.35 -17.54
N TYR A 646 -24.18 8.96 -16.29
CA TYR A 646 -24.65 9.68 -15.11
C TYR A 646 -23.52 9.86 -14.09
N GLU A 647 -23.59 11.00 -13.35
CA GLU A 647 -22.79 11.27 -12.18
C GLU A 647 -23.75 11.54 -11.01
N VAL A 648 -23.53 10.91 -9.87
CA VAL A 648 -24.41 10.99 -8.70
C VAL A 648 -23.68 11.63 -7.54
N THR A 649 -24.11 12.81 -7.11
CA THR A 649 -23.57 13.51 -5.94
C THR A 649 -24.42 13.17 -4.71
N PHE A 650 -23.76 12.68 -3.68
CA PHE A 650 -24.38 12.36 -2.39
C PHE A 650 -24.20 13.50 -1.41
N TYR A 651 -25.21 13.71 -0.57
CA TYR A 651 -25.24 14.75 0.45
C TYR A 651 -25.67 14.17 1.79
N ALA A 652 -25.04 14.62 2.86
CA ALA A 652 -25.41 14.33 4.25
C ALA A 652 -25.82 15.59 5.01
N GLN A 653 -26.70 15.44 6.01
CA GLN A 653 -27.08 16.48 6.94
C GLN A 653 -27.18 15.90 8.35
N THR A 654 -26.46 16.48 9.30
CA THR A 654 -26.49 16.07 10.72
C THR A 654 -27.11 17.22 11.55
N GLY A 655 -28.06 16.88 12.38
CA GLY A 655 -28.73 17.85 13.25
C GLY A 655 -29.42 19.00 12.48
N ARG A 656 -29.02 20.25 12.77
CA ARG A 656 -29.52 21.46 12.10
C ARG A 656 -28.52 22.07 11.12
N SER A 657 -27.43 21.36 10.82
CA SER A 657 -26.46 21.83 9.82
C SER A 657 -27.08 21.94 8.41
N GLY A 658 -26.38 22.62 7.51
CA GLY A 658 -26.71 22.56 6.08
C GLY A 658 -26.42 21.19 5.47
N TRP A 659 -26.85 20.97 4.24
CA TRP A 659 -26.43 19.82 3.44
C TRP A 659 -24.98 19.97 3.00
N THR A 660 -24.16 18.96 3.29
CA THR A 660 -22.76 18.88 2.85
C THR A 660 -22.60 17.78 1.81
N PRO A 661 -21.86 17.99 0.72
CA PRO A 661 -21.53 16.91 -0.20
C PRO A 661 -20.59 15.91 0.49
N ILE A 662 -20.80 14.62 0.24
CA ILE A 662 -20.03 13.51 0.80
C ILE A 662 -19.42 12.62 -0.30
N GLY A 663 -19.50 13.04 -1.55
CA GLY A 663 -18.89 12.38 -2.68
C GLY A 663 -19.73 12.48 -3.96
N THR A 664 -19.08 12.29 -5.10
CA THR A 664 -19.72 12.14 -6.40
C THR A 664 -19.15 10.93 -7.11
N ASP A 665 -20.04 10.01 -7.46
CA ASP A 665 -19.71 8.76 -8.13
C ASP A 665 -20.19 8.78 -9.58
N ASP A 666 -19.37 8.31 -10.52
CA ASP A 666 -19.63 8.25 -11.96
C ASP A 666 -19.72 6.81 -12.51
N THR A 667 -19.80 5.84 -11.62
CA THR A 667 -19.81 4.41 -11.93
C THR A 667 -20.94 3.69 -11.18
N ALA A 668 -21.68 2.86 -11.87
CA ALA A 668 -22.71 2.03 -11.22
C ALA A 668 -22.08 0.76 -10.63
N PRO A 669 -22.52 0.34 -9.44
CA PRO A 669 -23.60 0.85 -8.59
C PRO A 669 -23.21 2.17 -7.90
N TYR A 670 -24.01 3.24 -8.13
CA TYR A 670 -23.71 4.55 -7.54
C TYR A 670 -23.83 4.52 -6.03
N ARG A 671 -22.69 4.67 -5.32
CA ARG A 671 -22.64 4.65 -3.85
C ARG A 671 -21.47 5.45 -3.29
N VAL A 672 -21.54 5.75 -2.02
CA VAL A 672 -20.44 6.28 -1.22
C VAL A 672 -20.43 5.65 0.17
N PHE A 673 -19.29 5.61 0.81
CA PHE A 673 -19.11 5.14 2.18
C PHE A 673 -18.83 6.33 3.10
N HIS A 674 -19.92 6.97 3.58
CA HIS A 674 -19.83 8.18 4.42
C HIS A 674 -19.23 7.88 5.78
N ASP A 675 -18.11 8.51 6.13
CA ASP A 675 -17.49 8.38 7.45
C ASP A 675 -18.38 9.02 8.54
N VAL A 676 -18.80 8.22 9.50
CA VAL A 676 -19.59 8.60 10.67
C VAL A 676 -18.89 8.23 11.98
N ALA A 677 -17.64 7.76 11.92
CA ALA A 677 -16.89 7.32 13.11
C ALA A 677 -16.76 8.40 14.19
N GLY A 678 -16.66 9.68 13.77
CA GLY A 678 -16.64 10.81 14.70
C GLY A 678 -18.00 11.16 15.33
N LEU A 679 -19.11 10.51 14.98
CA LEU A 679 -20.46 10.79 15.48
C LEU A 679 -20.85 9.78 16.57
N HIS A 680 -21.57 10.24 17.60
CA HIS A 680 -22.10 9.35 18.63
C HIS A 680 -23.12 8.34 18.07
N ALA A 681 -23.13 7.12 18.61
CA ALA A 681 -24.12 6.12 18.29
C ALA A 681 -25.56 6.67 18.44
N GLY A 682 -26.46 6.26 17.53
CA GLY A 682 -27.84 6.75 17.49
C GLY A 682 -28.03 8.15 16.91
N THR A 683 -26.96 8.90 16.61
CA THR A 683 -27.06 10.21 15.93
C THR A 683 -27.80 10.05 14.61
N LYS A 684 -28.80 10.90 14.39
CA LYS A 684 -29.60 10.90 13.16
C LYS A 684 -28.85 11.64 12.05
N VAL A 685 -28.62 10.96 10.95
CA VAL A 685 -28.04 11.52 9.71
C VAL A 685 -29.10 11.42 8.59
N LYS A 686 -29.25 12.47 7.81
CA LYS A 686 -30.13 12.50 6.66
C LYS A 686 -29.29 12.50 5.38
N TYR A 687 -29.74 11.75 4.37
CA TYR A 687 -29.08 11.62 3.09
C TYR A 687 -29.96 12.03 1.92
N ARG A 688 -29.35 12.60 0.89
CA ARG A 688 -29.93 12.90 -0.42
C ARG A 688 -28.92 12.56 -1.51
N ALA A 689 -29.41 12.20 -2.70
CA ALA A 689 -28.63 12.08 -3.92
C ALA A 689 -29.15 13.03 -4.99
N VAL A 690 -28.24 13.59 -5.76
CA VAL A 690 -28.53 14.41 -6.94
C VAL A 690 -27.85 13.77 -8.13
N VAL A 691 -28.60 13.30 -9.10
CA VAL A 691 -28.08 12.77 -10.36
C VAL A 691 -27.92 13.91 -11.36
N LEU A 692 -26.79 13.91 -12.06
CA LEU A 692 -26.48 14.75 -13.20
C LEU A 692 -26.34 13.86 -14.44
N ASP A 693 -27.05 14.16 -15.51
CA ASP A 693 -26.91 13.44 -16.77
C ASP A 693 -25.90 14.11 -17.73
N ASN A 694 -25.64 13.47 -18.86
CA ASN A 694 -24.70 13.93 -19.87
C ASN A 694 -25.17 15.16 -20.69
N ARG A 695 -26.32 15.77 -20.35
CA ARG A 695 -26.83 17.02 -20.93
C ARG A 695 -26.97 18.12 -19.92
N GLY A 696 -26.67 17.84 -18.65
CA GLY A 696 -26.76 18.81 -17.55
C GLY A 696 -28.17 18.86 -16.91
N HIS A 697 -29.06 17.91 -17.19
CA HIS A 697 -30.28 17.80 -16.41
C HIS A 697 -29.98 17.18 -15.06
N THR A 698 -30.64 17.69 -14.02
CA THR A 698 -30.50 17.19 -12.64
C THR A 698 -31.82 16.72 -12.06
N ALA A 699 -31.78 15.69 -11.25
CA ALA A 699 -32.90 15.27 -10.40
C ALA A 699 -32.40 14.90 -9.00
N SER A 700 -33.24 15.14 -7.99
CA SER A 700 -32.93 14.88 -6.59
C SER A 700 -33.79 13.74 -6.03
N SER A 701 -33.18 12.88 -5.23
CA SER A 701 -33.90 11.86 -4.47
C SER A 701 -34.73 12.49 -3.33
N ARG A 702 -35.70 11.72 -2.82
CA ARG A 702 -36.27 11.99 -1.50
C ARG A 702 -35.20 11.81 -0.43
N THR A 703 -35.34 12.52 0.70
CA THR A 703 -34.49 12.36 1.87
C THR A 703 -34.67 10.96 2.46
N ARG A 704 -33.55 10.33 2.84
CA ARG A 704 -33.54 9.12 3.67
C ARG A 704 -32.84 9.41 4.98
N ASP A 705 -33.39 8.89 6.05
CA ASP A 705 -32.84 8.99 7.40
C ASP A 705 -32.09 7.70 7.76
N ALA A 706 -30.97 7.82 8.45
CA ALA A 706 -30.29 6.71 9.10
C ALA A 706 -29.84 7.12 10.50
N ARG A 707 -29.42 6.15 11.30
CA ARG A 707 -28.78 6.37 12.59
C ARG A 707 -27.38 5.79 12.55
N VAL A 708 -26.43 6.51 13.16
CA VAL A 708 -25.08 6.01 13.39
C VAL A 708 -25.19 4.71 14.22
N PRO A 709 -24.61 3.59 13.76
CA PRO A 709 -24.68 2.33 14.48
C PRO A 709 -23.90 2.40 15.80
N PRO A 710 -24.18 1.55 16.77
CA PRO A 710 -23.29 1.35 17.89
C PRO A 710 -22.00 0.70 17.40
N PRO A 711 -20.86 0.93 18.07
CA PRO A 711 -19.62 0.25 17.74
C PRO A 711 -19.75 -1.26 17.93
N ALA A 712 -18.85 -2.01 17.35
CA ALA A 712 -18.65 -3.43 17.60
C ALA A 712 -17.29 -3.63 18.28
N VAL A 713 -17.12 -4.76 18.96
CA VAL A 713 -15.83 -5.24 19.43
C VAL A 713 -15.70 -6.71 19.08
N THR A 714 -14.56 -7.09 18.55
CA THR A 714 -14.29 -8.46 18.07
C THR A 714 -12.96 -8.93 18.63
N ILE A 715 -12.91 -10.16 19.16
CA ILE A 715 -11.66 -10.80 19.56
C ILE A 715 -10.98 -11.36 18.31
N GLU A 716 -9.72 -11.00 18.09
CA GLU A 716 -8.90 -11.50 17.01
C GLU A 716 -8.00 -12.66 17.46
N ALA A 717 -7.38 -12.49 18.63
CA ALA A 717 -6.57 -13.54 19.23
C ALA A 717 -7.08 -13.91 20.63
N PRO A 718 -6.94 -15.17 21.04
CA PRO A 718 -6.51 -16.34 20.28
C PRO A 718 -7.56 -16.76 19.22
N ALA A 719 -7.14 -17.58 18.23
CA ALA A 719 -8.05 -18.09 17.20
C ALA A 719 -9.14 -19.00 17.80
N GLU A 720 -10.34 -19.03 17.17
CA GLU A 720 -11.42 -19.91 17.62
C GLU A 720 -11.03 -21.37 17.52
N GLY A 721 -11.19 -22.12 18.61
CA GLY A 721 -10.90 -23.54 18.67
C GLY A 721 -9.42 -23.89 18.86
N SER A 722 -8.52 -22.90 18.90
CA SER A 722 -7.08 -23.13 19.07
C SER A 722 -6.74 -23.73 20.44
N ASN A 723 -5.57 -24.37 20.50
CA ASN A 723 -4.99 -24.85 21.75
C ASN A 723 -4.10 -23.76 22.37
N VAL A 724 -4.19 -23.55 23.68
CA VAL A 724 -3.46 -22.49 24.39
C VAL A 724 -2.85 -23.02 25.69
N ARG A 725 -1.76 -22.38 26.13
CA ARG A 725 -1.12 -22.63 27.43
C ARG A 725 -0.26 -21.43 27.84
N GLY A 726 0.28 -21.48 29.07
CA GLY A 726 1.15 -20.43 29.60
C GLY A 726 0.45 -19.09 29.64
N THR A 727 1.08 -18.07 29.13
CA THR A 727 0.52 -16.75 28.97
C THR A 727 -0.13 -16.60 27.60
N VAL A 728 -1.41 -16.34 27.56
CA VAL A 728 -2.22 -16.21 26.35
C VAL A 728 -2.46 -14.75 26.04
N GLU A 729 -2.04 -14.31 24.86
CA GLU A 729 -2.46 -13.01 24.35
C GLU A 729 -3.93 -13.03 23.99
N VAL A 730 -4.72 -12.11 24.55
CA VAL A 730 -6.13 -11.91 24.22
C VAL A 730 -6.28 -10.52 23.62
N ARG A 731 -6.42 -10.47 22.30
CA ARG A 731 -6.48 -9.23 21.51
C ARG A 731 -7.87 -9.01 20.92
N ALA A 732 -8.34 -7.77 20.98
CA ALA A 732 -9.61 -7.35 20.40
C ALA A 732 -9.49 -6.03 19.66
N VAL A 733 -10.34 -5.84 18.63
CA VAL A 733 -10.48 -4.58 17.90
C VAL A 733 -11.88 -4.03 18.06
N ALA A 734 -11.99 -2.69 18.05
CA ALA A 734 -13.25 -1.97 18.03
C ALA A 734 -13.50 -1.35 16.66
N ASP A 735 -14.75 -1.38 16.19
CA ASP A 735 -15.15 -0.76 14.92
C ASP A 735 -16.42 0.10 15.12
N PRO A 736 -16.37 1.43 14.93
CA PRO A 736 -15.16 2.22 14.69
C PRO A 736 -14.29 2.30 15.95
N GLU A 737 -12.99 2.44 15.70
CA GLU A 737 -12.06 2.73 16.77
C GLU A 737 -12.18 4.19 17.22
N ARG A 738 -11.99 4.44 18.53
CA ARG A 738 -11.98 5.78 19.13
C ARG A 738 -11.02 5.83 20.32
N ALA A 739 -10.28 6.91 20.43
CA ALA A 739 -9.37 7.15 21.57
C ALA A 739 -10.05 7.08 22.96
N THR A 740 -11.38 7.22 23.01
CA THR A 740 -12.15 7.16 24.27
C THR A 740 -12.61 5.75 24.67
N HIS A 741 -12.35 4.76 23.83
CA HIS A 741 -12.76 3.39 24.10
C HIS A 741 -11.87 2.74 25.16
N VAL A 742 -12.51 1.95 26.03
CA VAL A 742 -11.85 1.07 26.99
C VAL A 742 -12.45 -0.32 26.84
N VAL A 743 -11.60 -1.31 26.60
CA VAL A 743 -12.01 -2.71 26.46
C VAL A 743 -11.64 -3.48 27.72
N ARG A 744 -12.63 -4.13 28.34
CA ARG A 744 -12.43 -5.06 29.44
C ARG A 744 -12.49 -6.48 28.91
N PHE A 745 -11.50 -7.27 29.23
CA PHE A 745 -11.40 -8.68 28.86
C PHE A 745 -11.86 -9.58 30.01
N GLU A 746 -12.64 -10.57 29.67
CA GLU A 746 -13.19 -11.51 30.64
C GLU A 746 -12.98 -12.95 30.16
N ARG A 747 -12.62 -13.84 31.11
CA ARG A 747 -12.44 -15.28 30.93
C ARG A 747 -13.49 -16.06 31.68
N SER A 748 -13.93 -17.20 31.11
CA SER A 748 -14.74 -18.23 31.76
C SER A 748 -14.11 -19.60 31.49
N ILE A 749 -13.98 -20.42 32.54
CA ILE A 749 -13.39 -21.76 32.48
C ILE A 749 -14.49 -22.78 32.66
N ALA A 750 -14.54 -23.81 31.78
CA ALA A 750 -15.48 -24.92 31.82
C ALA A 750 -16.93 -24.49 32.13
N ASP A 751 -17.42 -23.47 31.42
CA ASP A 751 -18.74 -22.84 31.57
C ASP A 751 -19.02 -22.18 32.96
N GLY A 752 -17.97 -21.90 33.72
CA GLY A 752 -18.03 -21.18 34.98
C GLY A 752 -18.34 -19.67 34.81
N ALA A 753 -18.29 -18.95 35.93
CA ALA A 753 -18.51 -17.50 35.98
C ALA A 753 -17.44 -16.75 35.18
N TRP A 754 -17.83 -15.59 34.61
CA TRP A 754 -16.90 -14.68 33.94
C TRP A 754 -16.03 -13.93 34.96
N THR A 755 -14.72 -13.97 34.77
CA THR A 755 -13.72 -13.27 35.57
C THR A 755 -13.00 -12.24 34.69
N THR A 756 -12.86 -11.00 35.16
CA THR A 756 -12.04 -9.99 34.45
C THR A 756 -10.57 -10.40 34.53
N ILE A 757 -9.92 -10.45 33.40
CA ILE A 757 -8.48 -10.76 33.27
C ILE A 757 -7.65 -9.51 33.01
N GLY A 758 -8.26 -8.43 32.52
CA GLY A 758 -7.59 -7.16 32.29
C GLY A 758 -8.51 -6.12 31.65
N ARG A 759 -7.96 -4.93 31.45
CA ARG A 759 -8.56 -3.83 30.71
C ARG A 759 -7.48 -3.19 29.86
N ASP A 760 -7.85 -2.74 28.69
CA ASP A 760 -6.97 -1.98 27.84
C ASP A 760 -7.70 -0.77 27.27
N ALA A 761 -7.02 0.38 27.25
CA ALA A 761 -7.47 1.63 26.64
C ALA A 761 -6.58 2.06 25.49
N SER A 762 -5.55 1.28 25.17
CA SER A 762 -4.61 1.57 24.09
C SER A 762 -5.09 0.97 22.78
N SER A 763 -5.40 1.81 21.80
CA SER A 763 -5.73 1.42 20.44
C SER A 763 -4.47 1.51 19.53
N PRO A 764 -4.43 0.89 18.34
CA PRO A 764 -5.59 0.36 17.60
C PRO A 764 -6.04 -1.04 17.98
N ALA A 765 -5.27 -1.84 18.69
CA ALA A 765 -5.65 -3.18 19.09
C ALA A 765 -5.52 -3.35 20.61
N TYR A 766 -6.66 -3.51 21.25
CA TYR A 766 -6.74 -3.72 22.70
C TYR A 766 -6.23 -5.10 23.05
N THR A 767 -5.27 -5.21 23.98
CA THR A 767 -4.57 -6.46 24.27
C THR A 767 -4.38 -6.66 25.77
N VAL A 768 -4.62 -7.87 26.27
CA VAL A 768 -4.25 -8.30 27.62
C VAL A 768 -3.58 -9.67 27.54
N PHE A 769 -2.74 -9.97 28.50
CA PHE A 769 -2.08 -11.26 28.63
C PHE A 769 -2.67 -12.04 29.80
N ASP A 770 -3.23 -13.23 29.51
CA ASP A 770 -3.86 -14.11 30.49
C ASP A 770 -2.93 -15.24 30.89
N ASP A 771 -2.36 -15.18 32.10
CA ASP A 771 -1.51 -16.26 32.61
C ASP A 771 -2.37 -17.44 33.12
N LEU A 772 -2.32 -18.56 32.41
CA LEU A 772 -3.03 -19.79 32.71
C LEU A 772 -2.29 -20.71 33.70
N ALA A 773 -0.99 -20.49 33.91
CA ALA A 773 -0.16 -21.38 34.72
C ALA A 773 -0.67 -21.55 36.17
N PRO A 774 -1.12 -20.47 36.87
CA PRO A 774 -1.63 -20.60 38.24
C PRO A 774 -2.95 -21.38 38.36
N LEU A 775 -3.65 -21.60 37.25
CA LEU A 775 -5.01 -22.14 37.25
C LEU A 775 -5.08 -23.66 37.35
N SER A 776 -3.96 -24.35 37.20
CA SER A 776 -3.84 -25.82 37.29
C SER A 776 -4.90 -26.59 36.48
N LEU A 777 -5.07 -26.18 35.22
CA LEU A 777 -6.08 -26.72 34.32
C LEU A 777 -5.74 -28.12 33.84
N ALA A 778 -6.75 -28.97 33.67
CA ALA A 778 -6.57 -30.26 32.99
C ALA A 778 -6.51 -30.07 31.48
N THR A 779 -5.68 -30.85 30.79
CA THR A 779 -5.59 -30.85 29.30
C THR A 779 -6.98 -31.03 28.69
N GLY A 780 -7.29 -30.24 27.68
CA GLY A 780 -8.60 -30.20 27.01
C GLY A 780 -9.66 -29.34 27.72
N THR A 781 -9.32 -28.72 28.86
CA THR A 781 -10.25 -27.78 29.53
C THR A 781 -10.62 -26.66 28.59
N GLN A 782 -11.92 -26.42 28.39
CA GLN A 782 -12.44 -25.33 27.59
C GLN A 782 -12.29 -24.00 28.31
N ILE A 783 -11.70 -23.03 27.64
CA ILE A 783 -11.55 -21.65 28.10
C ILE A 783 -12.30 -20.76 27.12
N ARG A 784 -13.07 -19.83 27.65
CA ARG A 784 -13.83 -18.87 26.85
C ARG A 784 -13.42 -17.44 27.18
N TYR A 785 -13.21 -16.63 26.17
CA TYR A 785 -12.91 -15.21 26.30
C TYR A 785 -14.04 -14.37 25.71
N ARG A 786 -14.27 -13.19 26.27
CA ARG A 786 -15.05 -12.12 25.66
C ARG A 786 -14.47 -10.76 26.00
N ALA A 787 -14.63 -9.83 25.06
CA ALA A 787 -14.27 -8.44 25.22
C ALA A 787 -15.53 -7.60 25.45
N VAL A 788 -15.47 -6.63 26.36
CA VAL A 788 -16.57 -5.71 26.69
C VAL A 788 -16.08 -4.29 26.51
N LEU A 789 -16.48 -3.67 25.40
CA LEU A 789 -16.22 -2.28 25.07
C LEU A 789 -17.13 -1.37 25.89
N ALA A 790 -16.58 -0.35 26.53
CA ALA A 790 -17.31 0.69 27.23
C ALA A 790 -17.19 2.04 26.48
N GLU A 791 -18.34 2.64 26.16
CA GLU A 791 -18.43 3.99 25.62
C GLU A 791 -18.48 5.02 26.75
N PRO A 792 -18.04 6.28 26.52
CA PRO A 792 -18.09 7.33 27.52
C PRO A 792 -19.51 7.66 28.07
N ASP A 793 -20.55 7.38 27.26
CA ASP A 793 -21.95 7.56 27.65
C ASP A 793 -22.50 6.43 28.54
N GLY A 794 -21.67 5.44 28.86
CA GLY A 794 -22.03 4.26 29.66
C GLY A 794 -22.57 3.07 28.85
N THR A 795 -22.72 3.20 27.55
CA THR A 795 -23.10 2.09 26.67
C THR A 795 -22.01 1.02 26.70
N ARG A 796 -22.44 -0.25 26.71
CA ARG A 796 -21.52 -1.39 26.69
C ARG A 796 -21.85 -2.30 25.51
N VAL A 797 -20.81 -2.72 24.79
CA VAL A 797 -20.91 -3.68 23.70
C VAL A 797 -20.02 -4.87 24.01
N THR A 798 -20.54 -6.07 23.82
CA THR A 798 -19.83 -7.32 24.14
C THR A 798 -19.56 -8.08 22.84
N SER A 799 -18.34 -8.59 22.69
CA SER A 799 -17.95 -9.41 21.55
C SER A 799 -18.70 -10.76 21.52
N ALA A 800 -18.64 -11.44 20.38
CA ALA A 800 -18.84 -12.88 20.36
C ALA A 800 -17.87 -13.57 21.34
N ILE A 801 -18.27 -14.74 21.82
CA ILE A 801 -17.42 -15.55 22.71
C ILE A 801 -16.37 -16.24 21.84
N ARG A 802 -15.12 -16.16 22.23
CA ARG A 802 -13.98 -16.89 21.67
C ARG A 802 -13.72 -18.10 22.56
N THR A 803 -13.74 -19.30 21.98
CA THR A 803 -13.54 -20.55 22.71
C THR A 803 -12.23 -21.20 22.30
N VAL A 804 -11.41 -21.57 23.28
CA VAL A 804 -10.11 -22.24 23.08
C VAL A 804 -9.98 -23.42 24.04
N ARG A 805 -8.94 -24.22 23.92
CA ARG A 805 -8.71 -25.40 24.77
C ARG A 805 -7.34 -25.33 25.42
N TYR A 806 -7.24 -25.67 26.67
CA TYR A 806 -5.97 -25.78 27.36
C TYR A 806 -5.17 -27.00 26.85
N ALA A 807 -3.98 -26.80 26.32
CA ALA A 807 -3.19 -27.84 25.66
C ALA A 807 -2.45 -28.78 26.60
N GLY A 808 -2.34 -28.43 27.89
CA GLY A 808 -1.53 -29.18 28.85
C GLY A 808 -0.02 -28.83 28.77
N PRO A 809 0.86 -29.72 29.24
CA PRO A 809 2.31 -29.49 29.24
C PRO A 809 2.88 -29.41 27.82
N PRO A 810 4.03 -28.73 27.63
CA PRO A 810 4.67 -28.62 26.31
C PRO A 810 4.98 -29.97 25.67
N LEU A 811 4.80 -30.02 24.36
CA LEU A 811 5.26 -31.16 23.55
C LEU A 811 6.77 -31.01 23.30
N THR A 812 7.51 -32.09 23.44
CA THR A 812 8.94 -32.13 23.15
C THR A 812 9.26 -32.79 21.80
N THR A 813 8.22 -33.26 21.11
CA THR A 813 8.37 -33.95 19.82
C THR A 813 7.06 -33.82 19.02
N ALA A 814 7.16 -33.56 17.73
CA ALA A 814 6.07 -33.72 16.75
C ALA A 814 6.43 -34.84 15.78
N THR A 815 5.41 -35.49 15.19
CA THR A 815 5.65 -36.59 14.24
C THR A 815 5.02 -36.25 12.89
N LEU A 816 5.82 -36.29 11.81
CA LEU A 816 5.34 -36.22 10.44
C LEU A 816 5.32 -37.59 9.81
N HIS A 817 4.19 -38.02 9.27
CA HIS A 817 4.02 -39.28 8.56
C HIS A 817 4.00 -39.01 7.06
N TYR A 818 4.86 -39.70 6.33
CA TYR A 818 4.94 -39.59 4.88
C TYR A 818 4.64 -40.91 4.20
N TYR A 819 3.70 -40.88 3.24
CA TYR A 819 3.29 -42.05 2.47
C TYR A 819 3.78 -42.02 1.04
N ARG A 820 4.43 -43.08 0.59
CA ARG A 820 4.77 -43.33 -0.81
C ARG A 820 4.24 -44.71 -1.24
N PRO A 821 3.39 -44.81 -2.28
CA PRO A 821 2.80 -46.08 -2.73
C PRO A 821 3.82 -47.15 -3.11
N ALA A 822 4.98 -46.74 -3.62
CA ALA A 822 6.06 -47.64 -4.01
C ALA A 822 6.93 -48.14 -2.83
N GLY A 823 6.79 -47.53 -1.65
CA GLY A 823 7.62 -47.84 -0.49
C GLY A 823 9.09 -47.44 -0.65
N ASP A 824 9.42 -46.57 -1.57
CA ASP A 824 10.78 -46.13 -1.94
C ASP A 824 11.20 -44.89 -1.13
N TYR A 825 11.44 -45.05 0.15
CA TYR A 825 11.77 -43.96 1.07
C TYR A 825 13.25 -43.59 1.14
N ASP A 826 14.11 -44.33 0.46
CA ASP A 826 15.54 -44.11 0.55
C ASP A 826 15.97 -42.72 0.08
N GLY A 827 16.65 -41.99 0.96
CA GLY A 827 17.09 -40.63 0.73
C GLY A 827 16.04 -39.53 0.95
N TRP A 828 14.74 -39.83 1.03
CA TRP A 828 13.72 -38.84 1.32
C TRP A 828 13.79 -38.35 2.76
N GLY A 829 13.82 -37.03 2.94
CA GLY A 829 13.90 -36.38 4.26
C GLY A 829 13.34 -34.97 4.29
N LEU A 830 13.34 -34.43 5.49
CA LEU A 830 12.80 -33.09 5.76
C LEU A 830 13.92 -32.03 5.73
N HIS A 831 13.78 -31.03 4.93
CA HIS A 831 14.44 -29.75 5.15
C HIS A 831 13.60 -28.98 6.17
N LEU A 832 14.15 -28.71 7.34
CA LEU A 832 13.47 -28.14 8.49
C LEU A 832 14.01 -26.75 8.81
N TRP A 833 13.12 -25.83 9.19
CA TRP A 833 13.49 -24.51 9.71
C TRP A 833 12.38 -23.93 10.62
N GLY A 834 12.71 -22.86 11.35
CA GLY A 834 11.81 -22.15 12.26
C GLY A 834 12.11 -22.41 13.74
N ASP A 835 11.50 -21.60 14.59
CA ASP A 835 11.80 -21.54 16.04
C ASP A 835 11.17 -22.68 16.86
N ALA A 836 10.29 -23.46 16.25
CA ALA A 836 9.72 -24.65 16.88
C ALA A 836 10.74 -25.77 17.09
N VAL A 837 11.66 -25.92 16.13
CA VAL A 837 12.56 -27.10 16.03
C VAL A 837 13.80 -26.91 16.88
N ASP A 838 14.25 -27.97 17.56
CA ASP A 838 15.50 -27.95 18.34
C ASP A 838 16.67 -27.48 17.44
N PRO A 839 17.41 -26.42 17.82
CA PRO A 839 18.56 -25.92 17.07
C PRO A 839 19.61 -26.98 16.77
N ALA A 840 19.73 -28.00 17.63
CA ALA A 840 20.63 -29.13 17.37
C ALA A 840 20.18 -30.01 16.19
N VAL A 841 18.89 -30.02 15.87
CA VAL A 841 18.34 -30.69 14.68
C VAL A 841 18.61 -29.80 13.47
N LEU A 842 18.30 -28.50 13.55
CA LEU A 842 18.52 -27.55 12.46
C LEU A 842 19.97 -27.50 11.98
N ALA A 843 20.92 -27.59 12.91
CA ALA A 843 22.36 -27.67 12.58
C ALA A 843 22.76 -28.92 11.79
N GLN A 844 21.91 -29.97 11.76
CA GLN A 844 22.16 -31.21 11.03
C GLN A 844 21.47 -31.24 9.66
N VAL A 845 20.56 -30.30 9.37
CA VAL A 845 19.77 -30.21 8.13
C VAL A 845 20.47 -29.35 7.11
N ALA A 846 20.61 -29.84 5.88
CA ALA A 846 21.09 -29.10 4.71
C ALA A 846 20.44 -29.68 3.46
N TRP A 847 20.50 -28.96 2.33
CA TRP A 847 19.92 -29.42 1.07
C TRP A 847 20.53 -30.72 0.53
N ASP A 848 21.78 -30.97 0.82
CA ASP A 848 22.45 -32.26 0.54
C ASP A 848 22.26 -33.30 1.64
N ARG A 849 21.65 -32.93 2.77
CA ARG A 849 21.45 -33.77 3.94
C ARG A 849 20.12 -33.43 4.64
N PRO A 850 18.99 -33.84 4.07
CA PRO A 850 17.69 -33.66 4.73
C PRO A 850 17.58 -34.57 5.98
N TRP A 851 16.73 -34.16 6.95
CA TRP A 851 16.45 -34.87 8.16
C TRP A 851 15.81 -36.25 7.85
N PRO A 852 16.44 -37.40 8.21
CA PRO A 852 15.98 -38.73 7.79
C PRO A 852 14.74 -39.17 8.58
N PRO A 853 13.99 -40.17 8.08
CA PRO A 853 12.93 -40.79 8.87
C PRO A 853 13.47 -41.48 10.11
N THR A 854 12.73 -41.40 11.21
CA THR A 854 13.04 -42.08 12.47
C THR A 854 12.76 -43.58 12.34
N ARG A 855 11.68 -43.94 11.63
CA ARG A 855 11.27 -45.32 11.37
C ARG A 855 10.37 -45.42 10.14
N ILE A 856 10.21 -46.63 9.63
CA ILE A 856 9.23 -46.95 8.58
C ILE A 856 8.35 -48.09 9.13
N GLU A 857 7.06 -47.74 9.33
CA GLU A 857 6.09 -48.71 9.88
C GLU A 857 4.78 -48.65 9.10
N ASN A 858 4.14 -49.80 8.91
CA ASN A 858 2.82 -49.92 8.24
C ASN A 858 2.73 -49.20 6.86
N GLY A 859 3.85 -49.12 6.14
CA GLY A 859 3.92 -48.44 4.85
C GLY A 859 4.06 -46.92 4.93
N TRP A 860 4.31 -46.34 6.09
CA TRP A 860 4.59 -44.92 6.31
C TRP A 860 6.02 -44.69 6.79
N ALA A 861 6.69 -43.69 6.27
CA ALA A 861 7.92 -43.19 6.89
C ALA A 861 7.52 -42.16 7.96
N GLU A 862 8.04 -42.28 9.15
CA GLU A 862 7.76 -41.42 10.30
C GLU A 862 9.01 -40.63 10.67
N TYR A 863 8.81 -39.30 10.81
CA TYR A 863 9.85 -38.33 11.16
C TYR A 863 9.50 -37.72 12.50
N ASP A 864 10.18 -38.15 13.57
CA ASP A 864 10.07 -37.55 14.89
C ASP A 864 10.94 -36.27 14.91
N ILE A 865 10.31 -35.13 15.12
CA ILE A 865 10.93 -33.79 15.07
C ILE A 865 11.03 -33.29 16.51
N PRO A 866 12.23 -33.22 17.10
CA PRO A 866 12.44 -32.64 18.43
C PRO A 866 12.09 -31.14 18.42
N LEU A 867 11.37 -30.70 19.47
CA LEU A 867 10.83 -29.36 19.62
C LEU A 867 11.43 -28.65 20.83
N VAL A 868 11.64 -27.36 20.72
CA VAL A 868 11.91 -26.42 21.83
C VAL A 868 10.69 -25.55 22.13
N ASP A 869 9.86 -25.26 21.12
CA ASP A 869 8.59 -24.53 21.29
C ASP A 869 7.53 -25.11 20.35
N ASP A 870 6.52 -25.78 20.92
CA ASP A 870 5.45 -26.40 20.15
C ASP A 870 4.31 -25.41 19.79
N THR A 871 4.42 -24.16 20.21
CA THR A 871 3.49 -23.07 19.82
C THR A 871 3.90 -22.40 18.52
N GLN A 872 5.16 -22.56 18.10
CA GLN A 872 5.68 -22.03 16.85
C GLN A 872 5.47 -23.01 15.69
N PRO A 873 5.45 -22.55 14.43
CA PRO A 873 5.33 -23.43 13.28
C PRO A 873 6.61 -24.23 13.05
N VAL A 874 6.44 -25.52 12.80
CA VAL A 874 7.45 -26.36 12.15
C VAL A 874 7.30 -26.16 10.65
N ASN A 875 8.29 -25.57 10.01
CA ASN A 875 8.33 -25.40 8.56
C ASN A 875 9.16 -26.52 7.93
N PHE A 876 8.74 -27.00 6.76
CA PHE A 876 9.43 -28.10 6.11
C PHE A 876 9.22 -28.19 4.60
N ILE A 877 10.23 -28.75 3.92
CA ILE A 877 10.13 -29.27 2.54
C ILE A 877 10.52 -30.75 2.59
N MET A 878 9.76 -31.62 1.94
CA MET A 878 10.09 -33.02 1.76
C MET A 878 10.88 -33.23 0.47
N HIS A 879 12.15 -33.66 0.53
CA HIS A 879 13.01 -33.79 -0.66
C HIS A 879 14.10 -34.85 -0.54
N LEU A 880 14.71 -35.16 -1.68
CA LEU A 880 15.98 -35.93 -1.79
C LEU A 880 17.19 -34.98 -1.64
N PRO A 881 18.42 -35.47 -1.40
CA PRO A 881 19.62 -34.65 -1.18
C PRO A 881 19.99 -33.62 -2.27
N ASN A 882 19.32 -33.63 -3.40
CA ASN A 882 19.53 -32.67 -4.49
C ASN A 882 18.24 -31.88 -4.86
N GLY A 883 17.33 -31.77 -3.92
CA GLY A 883 16.00 -31.18 -4.15
C GLY A 883 15.98 -29.70 -4.45
N ASP A 884 17.03 -28.95 -4.12
CA ASP A 884 17.18 -27.51 -4.48
C ASP A 884 17.58 -27.32 -5.94
N THR A 885 18.41 -28.21 -6.47
CA THR A 885 18.94 -28.13 -7.85
C THR A 885 18.12 -28.93 -8.87
N VAL A 886 17.33 -29.91 -8.38
CA VAL A 886 16.49 -30.80 -9.21
C VAL A 886 15.04 -30.73 -8.70
N PRO A 887 14.17 -29.88 -9.27
CA PRO A 887 12.79 -29.68 -8.80
C PRO A 887 11.95 -30.96 -8.67
N THR A 888 12.22 -32.00 -9.52
CA THR A 888 11.56 -33.32 -9.46
C THR A 888 12.00 -34.16 -8.27
N SER A 889 13.01 -33.73 -7.52
CA SER A 889 13.53 -34.42 -6.32
C SER A 889 12.93 -33.89 -5.03
N ARG A 890 11.82 -33.15 -5.10
CA ARG A 890 11.04 -32.70 -3.94
C ARG A 890 9.55 -32.91 -4.17
N GLU A 891 8.81 -33.03 -3.07
CA GLU A 891 7.36 -33.10 -3.12
C GLU A 891 6.74 -31.74 -3.47
N PRO A 892 5.55 -31.70 -4.15
CA PRO A 892 4.83 -30.47 -4.45
C PRO A 892 4.33 -29.77 -3.18
N GLY A 893 4.01 -28.49 -3.28
CA GLY A 893 3.49 -27.67 -2.19
C GLY A 893 4.49 -26.69 -1.61
N GLY A 894 5.74 -26.69 -2.10
CA GLY A 894 6.76 -25.74 -1.66
C GLY A 894 7.00 -25.79 -0.14
N ASP A 895 7.03 -24.64 0.48
CA ASP A 895 7.16 -24.46 1.93
C ASP A 895 5.84 -24.86 2.61
N ARG A 896 5.88 -25.91 3.40
CA ARG A 896 4.75 -26.41 4.17
C ARG A 896 5.00 -26.20 5.66
N SER A 897 3.93 -26.02 6.43
CA SER A 897 4.06 -25.86 7.88
C SER A 897 2.91 -26.50 8.66
N PHE A 898 3.13 -26.72 9.94
CA PHE A 898 2.09 -27.03 10.91
C PHE A 898 2.52 -26.56 12.30
N VAL A 899 1.56 -26.29 13.18
CA VAL A 899 1.84 -25.90 14.56
C VAL A 899 1.61 -27.09 15.47
N PRO A 900 2.65 -27.61 16.17
CA PRO A 900 2.58 -28.88 16.91
C PRO A 900 1.54 -28.89 18.04
N ILE A 901 1.31 -27.79 18.73
CA ILE A 901 0.29 -27.69 19.79
C ILE A 901 -1.13 -27.96 19.26
N ASP A 902 -1.40 -27.64 18.00
CA ASP A 902 -2.69 -27.86 17.33
C ASP A 902 -2.74 -29.23 16.62
N ALA A 903 -1.62 -29.67 16.09
CA ALA A 903 -1.47 -30.94 15.36
C ALA A 903 -0.14 -31.62 15.70
N PRO A 904 -0.07 -32.38 16.80
CA PRO A 904 1.17 -33.07 17.22
C PRO A 904 1.62 -34.15 16.23
N GLN A 905 0.72 -34.58 15.37
CA GLN A 905 0.98 -35.50 14.27
C GLN A 905 0.35 -34.99 12.99
N VAL A 906 1.09 -35.03 11.89
CA VAL A 906 0.62 -34.64 10.56
C VAL A 906 0.99 -35.71 9.53
N TRP A 907 0.21 -35.75 8.44
CA TRP A 907 0.39 -36.74 7.36
C TRP A 907 0.56 -36.00 6.02
N ILE A 908 1.46 -36.51 5.19
CA ILE A 908 1.61 -36.08 3.80
C ILE A 908 1.69 -37.32 2.90
N VAL A 909 1.25 -37.14 1.66
CA VAL A 909 1.20 -38.22 0.65
C VAL A 909 2.01 -37.78 -0.56
N GLN A 910 2.74 -38.69 -1.18
CA GLN A 910 3.49 -38.44 -2.41
C GLN A 910 2.62 -37.78 -3.48
N GLY A 911 3.10 -36.66 -4.02
CA GLY A 911 2.42 -35.91 -5.08
C GLY A 911 1.24 -35.04 -4.64
N ASP A 912 0.93 -35.01 -3.33
CA ASP A 912 -0.15 -34.19 -2.77
C ASP A 912 0.46 -33.03 -1.93
N PRO A 913 0.16 -31.76 -2.24
CA PRO A 913 0.66 -30.63 -1.48
C PRO A 913 0.06 -30.48 -0.07
N THR A 914 -1.02 -31.19 0.23
CA THR A 914 -1.79 -31.04 1.46
C THR A 914 -1.05 -31.60 2.69
N VAL A 915 -1.09 -30.87 3.80
CA VAL A 915 -0.72 -31.35 5.13
C VAL A 915 -1.99 -31.73 5.87
N TYR A 916 -2.16 -33.03 6.15
CA TYR A 916 -3.33 -33.57 6.81
C TYR A 916 -3.10 -33.64 8.32
N THR A 917 -4.12 -33.32 9.11
CA THR A 917 -4.10 -33.43 10.59
C THR A 917 -4.71 -34.74 11.10
N SER A 918 -5.09 -35.62 10.19
CA SER A 918 -5.51 -37.00 10.47
C SER A 918 -5.13 -37.89 9.29
N PRO A 919 -4.98 -39.22 9.49
CA PRO A 919 -4.54 -40.12 8.43
C PRO A 919 -5.44 -40.02 7.19
N PRO A 920 -4.91 -39.61 6.02
CA PRO A 920 -5.69 -39.59 4.78
C PRO A 920 -5.91 -41.04 4.25
N PRO A 921 -6.94 -41.26 3.44
CA PRO A 921 -7.13 -42.54 2.77
C PRO A 921 -5.97 -42.79 1.80
N THR A 922 -5.24 -43.86 2.00
CA THR A 922 -4.21 -44.40 1.08
C THR A 922 -4.84 -45.45 0.16
N SER A 923 -5.49 -45.02 -0.93
CA SER A 923 -6.07 -45.91 -1.95
C SER A 923 -5.18 -46.03 -3.17
#